data_d4d9aa587dc87ba398c595bfa799bd8c
#
_entry.id   d4d9aa587dc87ba398c595bfa799bd8c
#
_cell.length_a   1.000
_cell.length_b   1.000
_cell.length_c   1.000
_cell.angle_alpha   90.00
_cell.angle_beta   90.00
_cell.angle_gamma   90.00
#
_symmetry.space_group_name_H-M   'P 1'
#
loop_
_entity.id
_entity.type
_entity.pdbx_description
1 polymer ?
#
loop_
_entity_poly.entity_id
_entity_poly.type
_entity_poly.pdbx_seq_one_letter_code
_entity_poly.pdbx_strand_id
1 'polypeptide(L)'
;MKNITVFLASSDELKNDRNSFHSLVASLDEIFEPRGYRIRCRRWEDFSAFCTGTRTQDDYNRIVRASDICICMFHRKAGEYTIEEFNQALDEYVKNQSHPKTFVYIRALIEGEMEDEALKRFKEDLFDRVGHYWCNYATDDAMKLHFVMQLERIIPSVSGNASVTEGNHFKIENGVVSLYGHKIAELDNLSFAAENPEYLSLKESIARLNTEIARLRATGVAELQPMIDEKQAELYKKRESLNRLECQLFDLALSINKLIGSGTPVSERKRLAIEMFERGNSKGVVEILNEKDIAADAAQACKEIEQGKLLVDSGRSLIEAGLQKTRSLAEEYVLRAKALMTDYAEPRRFELACHAYEQGIELIRANLLEEELAKSLFEYGCFLQTNKRYDLAEARYRENLDICQRLAAISPQAYEPSLAMVQNNLGLLCSDTQRYEDSEEMYLSAVEIYQRLSVVNPQVYEPGLATTQNNLGNLYRDTQRYEDSEEMYLSAMEIRRRLAAANPQSYEPYLAMTQNNLGNLYRDTQRYKESEEMCLSAVEIYQRLFVVNPQVYEPDLAMIQNNLGNLYRDTQRYEDSEKMYLSAMEIYRRLAAVNPQVYEPYLAMTQNNLGLLYSDIRRYEDSEKMYLSAMEIRRRLAAANPQSYEPYLATTQNNLGNLYSDTQRYEDSEKMYLSAMEIRRRLAAVNPQVYEPDLARTQNNLGNLYRDTRCYEESEEMCLSAMEIYKRLAAANPQVYEPGLATTQNNLGNLYRDTQRYEDSEEMYLSAVEIYQRLSVVNLQVYEPGLATTQNNLGNLYRDTQRYEDSEEMYLSAMEIYRRLAAVNPQVYEPDLVRACNNLSFLFLAQSNFEEAERYAREGAKYDSTHHTIYTNLAASLLLQGRYAEAEEIYLRYKEELKEDFLSDFEDFYRRGIIPPEREDDVERIKKLLSK
;
A
#
# COMPACT_ATOMS: atom_id res chain seq x y z
N MET A 1 -31.20 0.22 17.92
CA MET A 1 -30.02 0.48 18.73
C MET A 1 -30.09 -0.46 19.94
N LYS A 2 -29.11 -1.33 20.12
CA LYS A 2 -29.06 -2.29 21.22
C LYS A 2 -28.31 -1.66 22.39
N ASN A 3 -28.89 -1.67 23.59
CA ASN A 3 -28.23 -1.16 24.78
C ASN A 3 -27.40 -2.27 25.42
N ILE A 4 -26.17 -1.94 25.81
CA ILE A 4 -25.28 -2.80 26.58
C ILE A 4 -24.99 -2.05 27.88
N THR A 5 -25.34 -2.66 29.00
CA THR A 5 -25.14 -2.10 30.32
C THR A 5 -23.95 -2.79 31.00
N VAL A 6 -22.94 -2.02 31.35
CA VAL A 6 -21.76 -2.48 32.08
C VAL A 6 -21.89 -2.02 33.54
N PHE A 7 -21.95 -2.96 34.48
CA PHE A 7 -21.89 -2.65 35.92
C PHE A 7 -20.44 -2.76 36.39
N LEU A 8 -19.96 -1.78 37.11
CA LEU A 8 -18.58 -1.68 37.59
C LEU A 8 -18.54 -1.76 39.12
N ALA A 9 -18.09 -2.89 39.62
CA ALA A 9 -17.87 -3.21 41.02
C ALA A 9 -16.38 -3.06 41.37
N SER A 10 -16.05 -2.30 42.41
CA SER A 10 -14.68 -2.21 42.89
C SER A 10 -14.63 -1.62 44.32
N SER A 11 -13.53 -1.89 45.04
CA SER A 11 -13.24 -1.26 46.32
C SER A 11 -12.83 0.22 46.15
N ASP A 12 -12.90 1.00 47.25
CA ASP A 12 -12.52 2.42 47.25
C ASP A 12 -11.05 2.66 46.91
N GLU A 13 -10.17 1.72 47.20
CA GLU A 13 -8.74 1.82 46.87
C GLU A 13 -8.47 1.86 45.37
N LEU A 14 -9.41 1.43 44.55
CA LEU A 14 -9.32 1.44 43.08
C LEU A 14 -10.11 2.58 42.40
N LYS A 15 -10.33 3.70 43.13
CA LYS A 15 -11.10 4.82 42.61
C LYS A 15 -10.55 5.39 41.28
N ASN A 16 -9.23 5.47 41.16
CA ASN A 16 -8.60 5.97 39.92
C ASN A 16 -8.81 5.03 38.77
N ASP A 17 -8.64 3.70 38.97
CA ASP A 17 -8.84 2.67 37.96
C ASP A 17 -10.30 2.63 37.49
N ARG A 18 -11.23 2.75 38.46
CA ARG A 18 -12.67 2.85 38.18
C ARG A 18 -13.02 4.06 37.32
N ASN A 19 -12.44 5.24 37.61
CA ASN A 19 -12.67 6.44 36.82
C ASN A 19 -12.05 6.32 35.43
N SER A 20 -10.88 5.73 35.31
CA SER A 20 -10.20 5.46 34.05
C SER A 20 -11.03 4.52 33.17
N PHE A 21 -11.56 3.43 33.78
CA PHE A 21 -12.43 2.50 33.10
C PHE A 21 -13.77 3.12 32.67
N HIS A 22 -14.35 3.95 33.54
CA HIS A 22 -15.59 4.68 33.20
C HIS A 22 -15.39 5.59 31.99
N SER A 23 -14.26 6.31 31.92
CA SER A 23 -13.91 7.14 30.75
C SER A 23 -13.73 6.30 29.49
N LEU A 24 -13.12 5.13 29.60
CA LEU A 24 -13.03 4.19 28.49
C LEU A 24 -14.42 3.79 27.97
N VAL A 25 -15.35 3.41 28.85
CA VAL A 25 -16.71 3.00 28.45
C VAL A 25 -17.45 4.14 27.74
N ALA A 26 -17.23 5.39 28.16
CA ALA A 26 -17.77 6.56 27.47
C ALA A 26 -17.23 6.69 26.04
N SER A 27 -15.91 6.53 25.87
CA SER A 27 -15.29 6.50 24.52
C SER A 27 -15.78 5.32 23.70
N LEU A 28 -15.99 4.14 24.31
CA LEU A 28 -16.55 2.99 23.63
C LEU A 28 -18.02 3.19 23.20
N ASP A 29 -18.81 3.95 23.98
CA ASP A 29 -20.18 4.33 23.56
C ASP A 29 -20.13 5.13 22.25
N GLU A 30 -19.22 6.11 22.15
CA GLU A 30 -19.00 6.89 20.93
C GLU A 30 -18.53 6.01 19.75
N ILE A 31 -17.63 5.05 19.99
CA ILE A 31 -17.12 4.12 18.98
C ILE A 31 -18.22 3.18 18.47
N PHE A 32 -19.10 2.68 19.36
CA PHE A 32 -20.08 1.65 19.04
C PHE A 32 -21.49 2.19 18.74
N GLU A 33 -21.79 3.44 19.06
CA GLU A 33 -23.06 4.08 18.72
C GLU A 33 -23.37 4.02 17.21
N PRO A 34 -22.45 4.38 16.31
CA PRO A 34 -22.67 4.29 14.87
C PRO A 34 -22.94 2.85 14.38
N ARG A 35 -22.53 1.84 15.17
CA ARG A 35 -22.74 0.41 14.89
C ARG A 35 -24.04 -0.15 15.45
N GLY A 36 -24.91 0.73 15.94
CA GLY A 36 -26.20 0.34 16.48
C GLY A 36 -26.18 -0.15 17.93
N TYR A 37 -25.07 0.10 18.65
CA TYR A 37 -24.95 -0.24 20.06
C TYR A 37 -24.81 1.03 20.90
N ARG A 38 -25.38 0.99 22.10
CA ARG A 38 -25.17 1.98 23.15
C ARG A 38 -24.54 1.28 24.35
N ILE A 39 -23.36 1.74 24.79
CA ILE A 39 -22.65 1.16 25.91
C ILE A 39 -22.72 2.11 27.10
N ARG A 40 -23.29 1.69 28.19
CA ARG A 40 -23.45 2.53 29.38
C ARG A 40 -22.82 1.87 30.59
N CYS A 41 -21.95 2.61 31.28
CA CYS A 41 -21.42 2.21 32.56
C CYS A 41 -22.37 2.61 33.69
N ARG A 42 -22.51 1.74 34.68
CA ARG A 42 -23.24 1.97 35.93
C ARG A 42 -22.29 1.71 37.09
N ARG A 43 -22.16 2.70 37.98
CA ARG A 43 -21.33 2.63 39.18
C ARG A 43 -22.21 2.89 40.38
N TRP A 44 -21.78 2.46 41.54
CA TRP A 44 -22.53 2.73 42.79
C TRP A 44 -22.64 4.24 43.10
N GLU A 45 -21.67 5.06 42.69
CA GLU A 45 -21.70 6.51 42.84
C GLU A 45 -22.79 7.19 41.97
N ASP A 46 -23.25 6.53 40.92
CA ASP A 46 -24.26 7.10 40.01
C ASP A 46 -25.68 7.03 40.61
N PHE A 47 -25.83 6.37 41.75
CA PHE A 47 -27.12 6.30 42.45
C PHE A 47 -27.16 7.28 43.59
N SER A 48 -28.05 8.26 43.51
CA SER A 48 -28.32 9.19 44.59
C SER A 48 -28.89 8.41 45.79
N ALA A 49 -28.51 8.83 46.99
CA ALA A 49 -28.96 8.27 48.28
C ALA A 49 -30.49 8.46 48.47
N PHE A 50 -31.31 7.85 47.65
CA PHE A 50 -32.73 7.71 47.93
C PHE A 50 -32.91 6.55 48.90
N CYS A 51 -33.38 6.83 50.13
CA CYS A 51 -33.81 5.82 51.08
C CYS A 51 -34.99 5.07 50.49
N THR A 52 -34.75 3.96 49.83
CA THR A 52 -35.75 2.93 49.64
C THR A 52 -35.79 2.09 50.88
N GLY A 53 -36.95 1.51 51.26
CA GLY A 53 -37.10 0.68 52.45
C GLY A 53 -36.34 -0.66 52.43
N THR A 54 -35.44 -0.83 51.42
CA THR A 54 -34.55 -2.01 51.21
C THR A 54 -33.09 -1.63 51.53
N ARG A 55 -32.28 -2.65 51.85
CA ARG A 55 -30.84 -2.52 52.01
C ARG A 55 -30.25 -1.99 50.66
N THR A 56 -29.43 -0.95 50.70
CA THR A 56 -28.81 -0.32 49.51
C THR A 56 -28.10 -1.35 48.62
N GLN A 57 -27.48 -2.38 49.22
CA GLN A 57 -26.82 -3.45 48.48
C GLN A 57 -27.82 -4.33 47.69
N ASP A 58 -29.06 -4.52 48.17
CA ASP A 58 -30.10 -5.25 47.44
C ASP A 58 -30.53 -4.54 46.15
N ASP A 59 -30.51 -3.21 46.13
CA ASP A 59 -30.75 -2.43 44.95
C ASP A 59 -29.60 -2.56 43.94
N TYR A 60 -28.35 -2.54 44.40
CA TYR A 60 -27.19 -2.80 43.54
C TYR A 60 -27.21 -4.21 42.97
N ASN A 61 -27.48 -5.22 43.77
CA ASN A 61 -27.61 -6.60 43.35
C ASN A 61 -28.69 -6.80 42.26
N ARG A 62 -29.78 -5.99 42.30
CA ARG A 62 -30.81 -6.00 41.27
C ARG A 62 -30.27 -5.44 39.94
N ILE A 63 -29.45 -4.39 39.98
CA ILE A 63 -28.84 -3.78 38.82
C ILE A 63 -27.77 -4.68 38.23
N VAL A 64 -26.94 -5.32 39.05
CA VAL A 64 -25.97 -6.35 38.64
C VAL A 64 -26.66 -7.44 37.82
N ARG A 65 -27.74 -8.02 38.32
CA ARG A 65 -28.49 -9.07 37.62
C ARG A 65 -29.11 -8.61 36.30
N ALA A 66 -29.48 -7.34 36.20
CA ALA A 66 -30.06 -6.73 34.99
C ALA A 66 -29.03 -6.21 34.00
N SER A 67 -27.74 -6.27 34.31
CA SER A 67 -26.68 -5.79 33.44
C SER A 67 -26.24 -6.85 32.44
N ASP A 68 -25.73 -6.42 31.29
CA ASP A 68 -25.20 -7.32 30.26
C ASP A 68 -23.77 -7.78 30.60
N ILE A 69 -23.01 -6.91 31.25
CA ILE A 69 -21.62 -7.15 31.65
C ILE A 69 -21.44 -6.69 33.09
N CYS A 70 -20.72 -7.48 33.90
CA CYS A 70 -20.31 -7.12 35.26
C CYS A 70 -18.76 -7.14 35.32
N ILE A 71 -18.19 -6.04 35.79
CA ILE A 71 -16.75 -5.89 35.98
C ILE A 71 -16.48 -5.82 37.49
N CYS A 72 -15.69 -6.75 37.99
CA CYS A 72 -15.26 -6.80 39.40
C CYS A 72 -13.75 -6.54 39.50
N MET A 73 -13.36 -5.48 40.20
CA MET A 73 -11.98 -5.04 40.34
C MET A 73 -11.50 -5.17 41.77
N PHE A 74 -10.36 -5.81 41.94
CA PHE A 74 -9.71 -6.06 43.24
C PHE A 74 -8.25 -5.59 43.21
N HIS A 75 -7.69 -5.27 44.41
CA HIS A 75 -6.26 -4.97 44.56
C HIS A 75 -5.70 -5.77 45.75
N ARG A 76 -5.56 -5.17 46.89
CA ARG A 76 -5.04 -5.82 48.12
C ARG A 76 -6.10 -6.58 48.88
N LYS A 77 -7.36 -6.18 48.70
CA LYS A 77 -8.49 -6.70 49.46
C LYS A 77 -9.63 -7.15 48.56
N ALA A 78 -10.28 -8.21 48.98
CA ALA A 78 -11.58 -8.58 48.41
C ALA A 78 -12.68 -7.94 49.27
N GLY A 79 -13.27 -6.84 48.83
CA GLY A 79 -14.37 -6.16 49.51
C GLY A 79 -15.60 -7.04 49.57
N GLU A 80 -16.22 -7.14 50.73
CA GLU A 80 -17.39 -7.98 51.01
C GLU A 80 -18.53 -7.72 50.02
N TYR A 81 -18.78 -6.49 49.68
CA TYR A 81 -19.79 -6.06 48.67
C TYR A 81 -19.41 -6.39 47.26
N THR A 82 -18.16 -6.29 46.88
CA THR A 82 -17.69 -6.61 45.55
C THR A 82 -17.76 -8.13 45.32
N ILE A 83 -17.49 -8.96 46.34
CA ILE A 83 -17.69 -10.41 46.30
C ILE A 83 -19.18 -10.72 46.20
N GLU A 84 -20.04 -10.02 46.95
CA GLU A 84 -21.49 -10.20 46.84
C GLU A 84 -22.01 -9.90 45.46
N GLU A 85 -21.57 -8.80 44.85
CA GLU A 85 -21.92 -8.38 43.48
C GLU A 85 -21.46 -9.41 42.45
N PHE A 86 -20.23 -9.95 42.60
CA PHE A 86 -19.73 -11.01 41.75
C PHE A 86 -20.59 -12.29 41.87
N ASN A 87 -20.92 -12.71 43.07
CA ASN A 87 -21.75 -13.92 43.29
C ASN A 87 -23.15 -13.75 42.71
N GLN A 88 -23.74 -12.54 42.81
CA GLN A 88 -25.03 -12.22 42.19
C GLN A 88 -24.98 -12.27 40.65
N ALA A 89 -23.91 -11.77 40.04
CA ALA A 89 -23.70 -11.85 38.60
C ALA A 89 -23.53 -13.30 38.13
N LEU A 90 -22.75 -14.07 38.86
CA LEU A 90 -22.53 -15.49 38.58
C LEU A 90 -23.80 -16.31 38.70
N ASP A 91 -24.53 -16.16 39.81
CA ASP A 91 -25.80 -16.85 40.05
C ASP A 91 -26.83 -16.55 38.93
N GLU A 92 -26.88 -15.33 38.44
CA GLU A 92 -27.78 -14.93 37.35
C GLU A 92 -27.32 -15.54 36.02
N TYR A 93 -26.03 -15.51 35.73
CA TYR A 93 -25.47 -16.13 34.52
C TYR A 93 -25.73 -17.65 34.51
N VAL A 94 -25.56 -18.34 35.64
CA VAL A 94 -25.84 -19.80 35.75
C VAL A 94 -27.30 -20.11 35.46
N LYS A 95 -28.22 -19.20 35.83
CA LYS A 95 -29.67 -19.40 35.60
C LYS A 95 -30.05 -19.21 34.12
N ASN A 96 -29.50 -18.23 33.44
CA ASN A 96 -29.97 -17.83 32.11
C ASN A 96 -28.95 -18.12 30.99
N GLN A 97 -27.70 -18.50 31.31
CA GLN A 97 -26.61 -18.86 30.38
C GLN A 97 -26.25 -17.77 29.37
N SER A 98 -26.61 -16.49 29.61
CA SER A 98 -26.45 -15.40 28.66
C SER A 98 -25.84 -14.12 29.23
N HIS A 99 -26.31 -13.69 30.43
CA HIS A 99 -25.89 -12.46 31.07
C HIS A 99 -26.08 -12.48 32.59
N PRO A 100 -25.35 -11.65 33.36
CA PRO A 100 -24.23 -10.82 32.93
C PRO A 100 -22.97 -11.62 32.67
N LYS A 101 -22.22 -11.22 31.63
CA LYS A 101 -20.86 -11.75 31.44
C LYS A 101 -19.94 -11.06 32.43
N THR A 102 -19.28 -11.83 33.27
CA THR A 102 -18.50 -11.31 34.40
C THR A 102 -17.02 -11.34 34.10
N PHE A 103 -16.32 -10.23 34.32
CA PHE A 103 -14.87 -10.12 34.23
C PHE A 103 -14.31 -9.74 35.59
N VAL A 104 -13.25 -10.45 35.98
CA VAL A 104 -12.53 -10.18 37.24
C VAL A 104 -11.16 -9.63 36.91
N TYR A 105 -10.88 -8.42 37.38
CA TYR A 105 -9.61 -7.73 37.26
C TYR A 105 -8.94 -7.60 38.60
N ILE A 106 -7.67 -8.00 38.69
CA ILE A 106 -6.89 -7.90 39.93
C ILE A 106 -5.66 -7.04 39.65
N ARG A 107 -5.55 -5.90 40.31
CA ARG A 107 -4.40 -5.04 40.18
C ARG A 107 -3.18 -5.69 40.84
N ALA A 108 -2.04 -5.67 40.12
CA ALA A 108 -0.78 -6.19 40.61
C ALA A 108 -0.33 -5.43 41.89
N LEU A 109 0.21 -6.17 42.83
CA LEU A 109 0.77 -5.59 44.07
C LEU A 109 2.10 -4.91 43.77
N ILE A 110 2.34 -3.76 44.42
CA ILE A 110 3.61 -3.06 44.36
C ILE A 110 4.54 -3.65 45.45
N GLU A 111 5.84 -3.50 45.28
CA GLU A 111 6.85 -4.01 46.20
C GLU A 111 6.56 -3.51 47.65
N GLY A 112 6.38 -4.44 48.57
CA GLY A 112 6.03 -4.18 49.97
C GLY A 112 4.53 -4.28 50.30
N GLU A 113 3.64 -4.40 49.30
CA GLU A 113 2.22 -4.66 49.53
C GLU A 113 1.94 -6.17 49.75
N MET A 114 0.95 -6.47 50.53
CA MET A 114 0.49 -7.83 50.81
C MET A 114 -0.99 -8.00 50.49
N GLU A 115 -1.32 -9.14 49.93
CA GLU A 115 -2.70 -9.54 49.67
C GLU A 115 -3.36 -10.03 50.97
N ASP A 116 -4.62 -9.66 51.22
CA ASP A 116 -5.36 -10.16 52.38
C ASP A 116 -5.87 -11.57 52.19
N GLU A 117 -6.22 -12.23 53.30
CA GLU A 117 -6.71 -13.61 53.28
C GLU A 117 -8.07 -13.78 52.57
N ALA A 118 -8.88 -12.73 52.50
CA ALA A 118 -10.16 -12.76 51.81
C ALA A 118 -9.97 -12.82 50.29
N LEU A 119 -9.01 -12.05 49.74
CA LEU A 119 -8.68 -12.07 48.32
C LEU A 119 -8.02 -13.41 47.92
N LYS A 120 -7.16 -13.99 48.76
CA LYS A 120 -6.57 -15.28 48.48
C LYS A 120 -7.64 -16.37 48.41
N ARG A 121 -8.55 -16.45 49.40
CA ARG A 121 -9.68 -17.39 49.37
C ARG A 121 -10.61 -17.17 48.19
N PHE A 122 -10.86 -15.93 47.81
CA PHE A 122 -11.67 -15.61 46.65
C PHE A 122 -11.04 -16.12 45.36
N LYS A 123 -9.71 -15.99 45.20
CA LYS A 123 -8.98 -16.52 44.04
C LYS A 123 -9.04 -18.05 43.98
N GLU A 124 -8.85 -18.72 45.12
CA GLU A 124 -8.97 -20.19 45.24
C GLU A 124 -10.39 -20.65 44.88
N ASP A 125 -11.41 -20.00 45.41
CA ASP A 125 -12.82 -20.29 45.12
C ASP A 125 -13.17 -20.06 43.65
N LEU A 126 -12.64 -18.97 43.06
CA LEU A 126 -12.86 -18.62 41.65
C LEU A 126 -12.30 -19.69 40.72
N PHE A 127 -11.12 -20.22 41.02
CA PHE A 127 -10.47 -21.26 40.21
C PHE A 127 -11.09 -22.63 40.45
N ASP A 128 -11.24 -23.05 41.69
CA ASP A 128 -11.62 -24.42 42.03
C ASP A 128 -13.12 -24.73 41.84
N ARG A 129 -13.98 -23.73 42.14
CA ARG A 129 -15.45 -23.91 42.07
C ARG A 129 -16.09 -23.45 40.79
N VAL A 130 -15.53 -22.38 40.20
CA VAL A 130 -16.17 -21.71 39.08
C VAL A 130 -15.44 -21.98 37.77
N GLY A 131 -14.15 -22.37 37.83
CA GLY A 131 -13.31 -22.52 36.65
C GLY A 131 -13.13 -21.22 35.89
N HIS A 132 -13.31 -20.06 36.56
CA HIS A 132 -13.22 -18.75 35.98
C HIS A 132 -11.82 -18.21 36.13
N TYR A 133 -11.31 -17.55 35.08
CA TYR A 133 -10.00 -16.89 35.07
C TYR A 133 -10.14 -15.42 35.39
N TRP A 134 -9.18 -14.85 36.12
CA TRP A 134 -9.07 -13.40 36.34
C TRP A 134 -7.93 -12.84 35.52
N CYS A 135 -8.02 -11.55 35.19
CA CYS A 135 -6.96 -10.83 34.52
C CYS A 135 -6.17 -9.99 35.55
N ASN A 136 -4.88 -10.28 35.69
CA ASN A 136 -3.98 -9.40 36.41
C ASN A 136 -3.62 -8.20 35.53
N TYR A 137 -3.55 -7.02 36.14
CA TYR A 137 -3.10 -5.82 35.44
C TYR A 137 -2.19 -4.98 36.30
N ALA A 138 -1.12 -4.44 35.70
CA ALA A 138 -0.19 -3.54 36.37
C ALA A 138 -0.55 -2.05 36.10
N THR A 139 -1.11 -1.78 34.92
CA THR A 139 -1.46 -0.43 34.44
C THR A 139 -2.91 -0.36 33.95
N ASP A 140 -3.49 0.81 33.96
CA ASP A 140 -4.82 1.06 33.41
C ASP A 140 -4.92 0.67 31.94
N ASP A 141 -3.88 0.89 31.15
CA ASP A 141 -3.83 0.56 29.73
C ASP A 141 -3.94 -0.96 29.50
N ALA A 142 -3.31 -1.77 30.36
CA ALA A 142 -3.43 -3.23 30.27
C ALA A 142 -4.87 -3.69 30.52
N MET A 143 -5.53 -3.15 31.53
CA MET A 143 -6.93 -3.43 31.83
C MET A 143 -7.87 -2.99 30.69
N LYS A 144 -7.68 -1.77 30.21
CA LYS A 144 -8.48 -1.21 29.11
C LYS A 144 -8.37 -2.06 27.84
N LEU A 145 -7.15 -2.41 27.46
CA LEU A 145 -6.90 -3.23 26.28
C LEU A 145 -7.56 -4.59 26.40
N HIS A 146 -7.38 -5.26 27.54
CA HIS A 146 -8.02 -6.57 27.77
C HIS A 146 -9.55 -6.49 27.65
N PHE A 147 -10.16 -5.47 28.29
CA PHE A 147 -11.61 -5.29 28.24
C PHE A 147 -12.11 -5.03 26.81
N VAL A 148 -11.44 -4.15 26.06
CA VAL A 148 -11.82 -3.83 24.68
C VAL A 148 -11.73 -5.07 23.79
N MET A 149 -10.69 -5.87 23.93
CA MET A 149 -10.54 -7.12 23.20
C MET A 149 -11.66 -8.12 23.52
N GLN A 150 -12.12 -8.18 24.77
CA GLN A 150 -13.24 -9.04 25.17
C GLN A 150 -14.59 -8.46 24.69
N LEU A 151 -14.75 -7.15 24.74
CA LEU A 151 -15.97 -6.47 24.29
C LEU A 151 -16.24 -6.68 22.80
N GLU A 152 -15.21 -6.63 21.96
CA GLU A 152 -15.32 -6.93 20.53
C GLU A 152 -15.85 -8.33 20.23
N ARG A 153 -15.69 -9.27 21.15
CA ARG A 153 -16.22 -10.63 21.04
C ARG A 153 -17.67 -10.75 21.53
N ILE A 154 -18.06 -9.91 22.47
CA ILE A 154 -19.41 -9.90 23.04
C ILE A 154 -20.37 -9.16 22.10
N ILE A 155 -19.91 -8.10 21.49
CA ILE A 155 -20.61 -7.36 20.44
C ILE A 155 -20.26 -8.08 19.13
N PRO A 156 -21.21 -8.80 18.49
CA PRO A 156 -20.92 -9.39 17.20
C PRO A 156 -20.50 -8.26 16.25
N SER A 157 -19.22 -8.19 15.95
CA SER A 157 -18.76 -7.35 14.87
C SER A 157 -19.54 -7.74 13.62
N VAL A 158 -19.87 -6.79 12.77
CA VAL A 158 -20.61 -6.98 11.52
C VAL A 158 -19.89 -7.92 10.54
N SER A 159 -18.68 -8.32 10.86
CA SER A 159 -17.91 -9.34 10.17
C SER A 159 -17.98 -10.68 10.93
N GLY A 160 -18.93 -11.53 10.54
CA GLY A 160 -18.83 -12.94 10.86
C GLY A 160 -17.50 -13.49 10.32
N ASN A 161 -16.71 -14.15 11.18
CA ASN A 161 -15.49 -14.89 10.84
C ASN A 161 -14.39 -14.15 10.05
N ALA A 162 -14.16 -12.87 10.29
CA ALA A 162 -12.98 -12.21 9.77
C ALA A 162 -11.71 -12.80 10.42
N SER A 163 -10.82 -13.30 9.59
CA SER A 163 -9.47 -13.68 10.00
C SER A 163 -8.71 -12.48 10.60
N VAL A 164 -7.71 -12.77 11.38
CA VAL A 164 -6.85 -11.82 12.12
C VAL A 164 -6.23 -10.71 11.24
N THR A 165 -6.30 -10.83 9.93
CA THR A 165 -5.66 -9.91 8.97
C THR A 165 -6.57 -8.87 8.32
N GLU A 166 -7.89 -9.07 8.24
CA GLU A 166 -8.80 -8.12 7.55
C GLU A 166 -9.97 -7.59 8.41
N GLY A 167 -10.14 -8.08 9.62
CA GLY A 167 -11.19 -7.64 10.55
C GLY A 167 -10.65 -7.05 11.85
N ASN A 168 -9.35 -6.89 11.99
CA ASN A 168 -8.77 -6.25 13.15
C ASN A 168 -8.87 -4.74 13.02
N HIS A 169 -9.87 -4.17 13.65
CA HIS A 169 -10.00 -2.73 13.80
C HIS A 169 -8.95 -2.12 14.76
N PHE A 170 -8.07 -2.97 15.28
CA PHE A 170 -6.88 -2.55 16.03
C PHE A 170 -5.75 -2.17 15.08
N LYS A 171 -5.13 -1.05 15.35
CA LYS A 171 -3.95 -0.57 14.66
C LYS A 171 -2.86 -0.24 15.68
N ILE A 172 -1.62 -0.64 15.36
CA ILE A 172 -0.46 -0.28 16.18
C ILE A 172 0.44 0.60 15.35
N GLU A 173 0.69 1.79 15.90
CA GLU A 173 1.61 2.74 15.29
C GLU A 173 2.41 3.44 16.38
N ASN A 174 3.74 3.39 16.26
CA ASN A 174 4.65 4.05 17.20
C ASN A 174 4.42 3.66 18.66
N GLY A 175 4.15 2.40 18.93
CA GLY A 175 3.86 1.92 20.28
C GLY A 175 2.47 2.28 20.82
N VAL A 176 1.61 2.86 20.00
CA VAL A 176 0.22 3.20 20.39
C VAL A 176 -0.74 2.17 19.79
N VAL A 177 -1.55 1.55 20.62
CA VAL A 177 -2.64 0.69 20.23
C VAL A 177 -3.92 1.50 20.12
N SER A 178 -4.55 1.48 18.96
CA SER A 178 -5.82 2.15 18.70
C SER A 178 -6.88 1.17 18.19
N LEU A 179 -8.14 1.44 18.51
CA LEU A 179 -9.31 0.73 17.98
C LEU A 179 -10.16 1.72 17.19
N TYR A 180 -10.41 1.43 15.90
CA TYR A 180 -11.13 2.35 15.01
C TYR A 180 -10.61 3.78 15.06
N GLY A 181 -9.29 3.92 15.17
CA GLY A 181 -8.64 5.22 15.28
C GLY A 181 -8.65 5.87 16.66
N HIS A 182 -9.32 5.33 17.65
CA HIS A 182 -9.29 5.83 19.03
C HIS A 182 -8.18 5.14 19.83
N LYS A 183 -7.32 5.92 20.45
CA LYS A 183 -6.24 5.43 21.31
C LYS A 183 -6.82 4.65 22.49
N ILE A 184 -6.38 3.40 22.64
CA ILE A 184 -6.77 2.52 23.75
C ILE A 184 -5.65 2.39 24.79
N ALA A 185 -4.41 2.17 24.32
CA ALA A 185 -3.27 1.91 25.18
C ALA A 185 -1.96 2.30 24.52
N GLU A 186 -0.91 2.46 25.33
CA GLU A 186 0.49 2.54 24.89
C GLU A 186 1.20 1.25 25.25
N LEU A 187 1.99 0.68 24.33
CA LEU A 187 2.75 -0.55 24.58
C LEU A 187 3.72 -0.43 25.74
N ASP A 188 4.28 0.76 25.96
CA ASP A 188 5.14 1.04 27.11
C ASP A 188 4.44 0.85 28.47
N ASN A 189 3.13 0.92 28.50
CA ASN A 189 2.31 0.71 29.68
C ASN A 189 1.78 -0.73 29.81
N LEU A 190 2.12 -1.60 28.87
CA LEU A 190 1.69 -3.00 28.84
C LEU A 190 2.84 -3.90 29.28
N SER A 191 2.66 -4.67 30.35
CA SER A 191 3.73 -5.47 30.96
C SER A 191 4.41 -6.40 29.97
N PHE A 192 3.67 -7.03 29.09
CA PHE A 192 4.23 -7.93 28.10
C PHE A 192 5.20 -7.27 27.10
N ALA A 193 5.10 -5.95 26.90
CA ALA A 193 6.04 -5.16 26.12
C ALA A 193 7.05 -4.45 27.03
N ALA A 194 6.58 -3.75 28.07
CA ALA A 194 7.40 -2.96 29.01
C ALA A 194 8.45 -3.79 29.76
N GLU A 195 8.20 -5.08 30.01
CA GLU A 195 9.13 -6.00 30.66
C GLU A 195 9.85 -6.92 29.65
N ASN A 196 9.54 -6.82 28.36
CA ASN A 196 10.17 -7.64 27.36
C ASN A 196 11.63 -7.19 27.11
N PRO A 197 12.62 -8.08 27.33
CA PRO A 197 14.03 -7.72 27.23
C PRO A 197 14.46 -7.24 25.85
N GLU A 198 13.90 -7.82 24.79
CA GLU A 198 14.20 -7.45 23.40
C GLU A 198 13.64 -6.07 23.05
N TYR A 199 12.40 -5.78 23.50
CA TYR A 199 11.76 -4.48 23.32
C TYR A 199 12.56 -3.38 24.01
N LEU A 200 12.94 -3.59 25.28
CA LEU A 200 13.78 -2.65 26.05
C LEU A 200 15.16 -2.46 25.42
N SER A 201 15.81 -3.55 25.01
CA SER A 201 17.13 -3.50 24.36
C SER A 201 17.10 -2.73 23.04
N LEU A 202 16.07 -2.89 22.23
CA LEU A 202 15.89 -2.17 20.98
C LEU A 202 15.66 -0.67 21.25
N LYS A 203 14.80 -0.30 22.20
CA LYS A 203 14.57 1.10 22.59
C LYS A 203 15.82 1.77 23.12
N GLU A 204 16.56 1.12 23.97
CA GLU A 204 17.83 1.63 24.51
C GLU A 204 18.89 1.81 23.39
N SER A 205 19.00 0.84 22.47
CA SER A 205 19.91 0.93 21.34
C SER A 205 19.55 2.09 20.41
N ILE A 206 18.26 2.31 20.15
CA ILE A 206 17.73 3.42 19.36
C ILE A 206 18.05 4.76 20.03
N ALA A 207 17.83 4.88 21.34
CA ALA A 207 18.12 6.11 22.09
C ALA A 207 19.63 6.43 22.07
N ARG A 208 20.48 5.42 22.22
CA ARG A 208 21.94 5.56 22.15
C ARG A 208 22.40 6.02 20.77
N LEU A 209 21.89 5.39 19.68
CA LEU A 209 22.25 5.74 18.31
C LEU A 209 21.77 7.17 17.96
N ASN A 210 20.57 7.56 18.36
CA ASN A 210 20.10 8.93 18.18
C ASN A 210 21.02 9.95 18.85
N THR A 211 21.47 9.67 20.07
CA THR A 211 22.39 10.54 20.82
C THR A 211 23.76 10.63 20.14
N GLU A 212 24.27 9.52 19.63
CA GLU A 212 25.55 9.44 18.93
C GLU A 212 25.51 10.19 17.59
N ILE A 213 24.46 10.01 16.80
CA ILE A 213 24.24 10.74 15.54
C ILE A 213 24.12 12.25 15.81
N ALA A 214 23.37 12.65 16.84
CA ALA A 214 23.25 14.06 17.21
C ALA A 214 24.60 14.67 17.58
N ARG A 215 25.44 13.94 18.31
CA ARG A 215 26.81 14.38 18.66
C ARG A 215 27.68 14.54 17.41
N LEU A 216 27.67 13.57 16.53
CA LEU A 216 28.46 13.61 15.28
C LEU A 216 28.04 14.80 14.40
N ARG A 217 26.73 15.03 14.24
CA ARG A 217 26.20 16.18 13.50
C ARG A 217 26.59 17.53 14.11
N ALA A 218 26.62 17.60 15.44
CA ALA A 218 26.97 18.84 16.16
C ALA A 218 28.45 19.25 15.96
N THR A 219 29.32 18.34 15.49
CA THR A 219 30.72 18.67 15.19
C THR A 219 30.90 19.52 13.93
N GLY A 220 29.94 19.46 12.99
CA GLY A 220 30.02 20.19 11.72
C GLY A 220 31.15 19.74 10.78
N VAL A 221 31.79 18.59 11.03
CA VAL A 221 32.92 18.07 10.26
C VAL A 221 32.41 17.21 9.11
N ALA A 222 32.61 17.66 7.88
CA ALA A 222 32.11 16.99 6.67
C ALA A 222 32.69 15.56 6.48
N GLU A 223 33.90 15.31 6.92
CA GLU A 223 34.56 14.01 6.83
C GLU A 223 33.92 12.91 7.70
N LEU A 224 33.05 13.30 8.64
CA LEU A 224 32.29 12.36 9.47
C LEU A 224 30.96 11.91 8.82
N GLN A 225 30.58 12.44 7.66
CA GLN A 225 29.34 12.09 6.99
C GLN A 225 29.20 10.58 6.72
N PRO A 226 30.20 9.84 6.24
CA PRO A 226 30.08 8.39 6.07
C PRO A 226 29.78 7.63 7.37
N MET A 227 30.35 8.09 8.49
CA MET A 227 30.10 7.50 9.81
C MET A 227 28.68 7.82 10.31
N ILE A 228 28.20 9.03 10.03
CA ILE A 228 26.80 9.41 10.32
C ILE A 228 25.85 8.52 9.52
N ASP A 229 26.13 8.29 8.25
CA ASP A 229 25.30 7.47 7.35
C ASP A 229 25.27 6.01 7.81
N GLU A 230 26.40 5.45 8.21
CA GLU A 230 26.49 4.10 8.79
C GLU A 230 25.64 3.97 10.06
N LYS A 231 25.78 4.94 10.98
CA LYS A 231 24.98 4.96 12.22
C LYS A 231 23.49 5.17 11.97
N GLN A 232 23.14 5.94 10.96
CA GLN A 232 21.76 6.09 10.54
C GLN A 232 21.18 4.80 9.94
N ALA A 233 21.95 4.06 9.15
CA ALA A 233 21.56 2.75 8.64
C ALA A 233 21.36 1.72 9.77
N GLU A 234 22.25 1.76 10.79
CA GLU A 234 22.11 0.92 11.99
C GLU A 234 20.84 1.30 12.79
N LEU A 235 20.62 2.60 13.01
CA LEU A 235 19.42 3.14 13.66
C LEU A 235 18.15 2.67 12.93
N TYR A 236 18.18 2.74 11.61
CA TYR A 236 17.07 2.29 10.78
C TYR A 236 16.75 0.80 11.03
N LYS A 237 17.75 -0.09 10.95
CA LYS A 237 17.56 -1.52 11.23
C LYS A 237 16.95 -1.79 12.61
N LYS A 238 17.42 -1.05 13.62
CA LYS A 238 16.92 -1.21 15.00
C LYS A 238 15.47 -0.75 15.13
N ARG A 239 15.09 0.34 14.47
CA ARG A 239 13.70 0.80 14.47
C ARG A 239 12.78 -0.16 13.71
N GLU A 240 13.21 -0.70 12.56
CA GLU A 240 12.48 -1.74 11.84
C GLU A 240 12.24 -2.96 12.72
N SER A 241 13.25 -3.40 13.42
CA SER A 241 13.13 -4.51 14.35
C SER A 241 12.14 -4.19 15.48
N LEU A 242 12.17 -2.97 16.02
CA LEU A 242 11.24 -2.54 17.07
C LEU A 242 9.79 -2.55 16.57
N ASN A 243 9.51 -1.93 15.45
CA ASN A 243 8.15 -1.86 14.89
C ASN A 243 7.59 -3.26 14.58
N ARG A 244 8.43 -4.14 14.03
CA ARG A 244 8.06 -5.53 13.78
C ARG A 244 7.78 -6.29 15.07
N LEU A 245 8.59 -6.07 16.11
CA LEU A 245 8.40 -6.68 17.43
C LEU A 245 7.11 -6.17 18.09
N GLU A 246 6.80 -4.89 17.99
CA GLU A 246 5.55 -4.28 18.48
C GLU A 246 4.32 -4.98 17.89
N CYS A 247 4.29 -5.16 16.56
CA CYS A 247 3.20 -5.87 15.89
C CYS A 247 3.12 -7.35 16.33
N GLN A 248 4.24 -8.03 16.46
CA GLN A 248 4.29 -9.44 16.87
C GLN A 248 3.88 -9.67 18.31
N LEU A 249 4.31 -8.81 19.23
CA LEU A 249 3.88 -8.87 20.64
C LEU A 249 2.38 -8.65 20.76
N PHE A 250 1.83 -7.74 19.98
CA PHE A 250 0.39 -7.48 20.00
C PHE A 250 -0.42 -8.62 19.37
N ASP A 251 0.03 -9.20 18.26
CA ASP A 251 -0.62 -10.36 17.65
C ASP A 251 -0.61 -11.58 18.60
N LEU A 252 0.48 -11.76 19.33
CA LEU A 252 0.55 -12.77 20.38
C LEU A 252 -0.43 -12.47 21.53
N ALA A 253 -0.54 -11.20 21.95
CA ALA A 253 -1.50 -10.75 22.95
C ALA A 253 -2.95 -11.01 22.51
N LEU A 254 -3.29 -10.70 21.26
CA LEU A 254 -4.60 -11.00 20.67
C LEU A 254 -4.89 -12.49 20.66
N SER A 255 -3.91 -13.31 20.31
CA SER A 255 -4.04 -14.76 20.26
C SER A 255 -4.26 -15.36 21.65
N ILE A 256 -3.51 -14.89 22.64
CA ILE A 256 -3.69 -15.26 24.06
C ILE A 256 -5.10 -14.86 24.55
N ASN A 257 -5.54 -13.65 24.22
CA ASN A 257 -6.87 -13.18 24.60
C ASN A 257 -8.01 -14.01 23.97
N LYS A 258 -7.84 -14.45 22.71
CA LYS A 258 -8.79 -15.37 22.08
C LYS A 258 -8.92 -16.68 22.85
N LEU A 259 -7.83 -17.21 23.36
CA LEU A 259 -7.83 -18.46 24.12
C LEU A 259 -8.53 -18.32 25.47
N ILE A 260 -8.25 -17.27 26.23
CA ILE A 260 -8.86 -17.01 27.55
C ILE A 260 -10.39 -16.93 27.44
N GLY A 261 -10.91 -16.36 26.37
CA GLY A 261 -12.35 -16.17 26.19
C GLY A 261 -13.08 -17.24 25.38
N SER A 262 -12.42 -18.33 24.95
CA SER A 262 -13.04 -19.37 24.10
C SER A 262 -13.97 -20.33 24.84
N GLY A 263 -14.06 -20.24 26.18
CA GLY A 263 -14.85 -21.18 27.02
C GLY A 263 -14.26 -22.59 27.07
N THR A 264 -13.12 -22.82 26.43
CA THR A 264 -12.38 -24.09 26.56
C THR A 264 -11.55 -24.08 27.84
N PRO A 265 -11.45 -25.21 28.58
CA PRO A 265 -10.57 -25.30 29.74
C PRO A 265 -9.13 -24.96 29.34
N VAL A 266 -8.57 -23.94 29.96
CA VAL A 266 -7.18 -23.54 29.71
C VAL A 266 -6.27 -24.58 30.35
N SER A 267 -5.42 -25.26 29.57
CA SER A 267 -4.44 -26.22 30.13
C SER A 267 -3.47 -25.50 31.06
N GLU A 268 -2.92 -26.25 32.04
CA GLU A 268 -1.90 -25.68 32.96
C GLU A 268 -0.73 -25.06 32.18
N ARG A 269 -0.32 -25.70 31.10
CA ARG A 269 0.74 -25.20 30.22
C ARG A 269 0.38 -23.86 29.56
N LYS A 270 -0.86 -23.72 29.04
CA LYS A 270 -1.35 -22.46 28.49
C LYS A 270 -1.40 -21.36 29.55
N ARG A 271 -1.85 -21.69 30.77
CA ARG A 271 -1.89 -20.75 31.91
C ARG A 271 -0.49 -20.23 32.24
N LEU A 272 0.49 -21.12 32.37
CA LEU A 272 1.87 -20.73 32.62
C LEU A 272 2.48 -19.91 31.45
N ALA A 273 2.16 -20.26 30.22
CA ALA A 273 2.59 -19.50 29.05
C ALA A 273 2.00 -18.06 29.04
N ILE A 274 0.73 -17.91 29.42
CA ILE A 274 0.09 -16.60 29.59
C ILE A 274 0.80 -15.78 30.65
N GLU A 275 1.07 -16.36 31.82
CA GLU A 275 1.78 -15.68 32.91
C GLU A 275 3.20 -15.24 32.50
N MET A 276 3.91 -16.06 31.72
CA MET A 276 5.22 -15.69 31.19
C MET A 276 5.14 -14.56 30.18
N PHE A 277 4.14 -14.58 29.30
CA PHE A 277 3.92 -13.50 28.34
C PHE A 277 3.60 -12.17 29.03
N GLU A 278 2.70 -12.18 30.03
CA GLU A 278 2.34 -10.99 30.81
C GLU A 278 3.55 -10.37 31.52
N ARG A 279 4.56 -11.16 31.85
CA ARG A 279 5.86 -10.72 32.40
C ARG A 279 6.90 -10.36 31.33
N GLY A 280 6.50 -10.20 30.08
CA GLY A 280 7.40 -9.87 28.98
C GLY A 280 8.40 -10.98 28.60
N ASN A 281 8.27 -12.17 29.18
CA ASN A 281 9.21 -13.29 28.99
C ASN A 281 8.80 -14.19 27.82
N SER A 282 9.01 -13.72 26.59
CA SER A 282 8.70 -14.49 25.38
C SER A 282 9.50 -15.81 25.29
N LYS A 283 10.72 -15.86 25.80
CA LYS A 283 11.51 -17.12 25.89
C LYS A 283 10.84 -18.12 26.80
N GLY A 284 10.39 -17.69 27.96
CA GLY A 284 9.66 -18.54 28.91
C GLY A 284 8.38 -19.12 28.28
N VAL A 285 7.68 -18.35 27.43
CA VAL A 285 6.54 -18.85 26.65
C VAL A 285 6.97 -20.01 25.74
N VAL A 286 8.06 -19.86 24.99
CA VAL A 286 8.59 -20.92 24.11
C VAL A 286 9.07 -22.13 24.88
N GLU A 287 9.69 -21.95 26.05
CA GLU A 287 10.15 -23.05 26.91
C GLU A 287 9.00 -23.83 27.49
N ILE A 288 7.94 -23.19 27.95
CA ILE A 288 6.73 -23.83 28.48
C ILE A 288 5.95 -24.54 27.37
N LEU A 289 5.82 -23.90 26.21
CA LEU A 289 5.22 -24.48 25.01
C LEU A 289 6.24 -25.33 24.23
N ASN A 290 7.05 -26.13 24.93
CA ASN A 290 8.08 -26.87 24.24
C ASN A 290 7.48 -28.00 23.39
N GLU A 291 8.13 -28.26 22.28
CA GLU A 291 7.66 -29.19 21.26
C GLU A 291 7.54 -30.64 21.76
N LYS A 292 8.47 -31.07 22.63
CA LYS A 292 8.48 -32.47 23.13
C LYS A 292 7.26 -32.78 23.98
N ASP A 293 6.89 -31.85 24.87
CA ASP A 293 5.74 -32.03 25.76
C ASP A 293 4.42 -31.93 25.00
N ILE A 294 4.33 -30.99 24.03
CA ILE A 294 3.16 -30.89 23.17
C ILE A 294 3.02 -32.16 22.32
N ALA A 295 4.10 -32.65 21.72
CA ALA A 295 4.09 -33.90 20.95
C ALA A 295 3.74 -35.14 21.78
N ALA A 296 4.20 -35.20 23.03
CA ALA A 296 3.86 -36.31 23.93
C ALA A 296 2.36 -36.31 24.27
N ASP A 297 1.80 -35.13 24.57
CA ASP A 297 0.36 -35.01 24.85
C ASP A 297 -0.48 -35.24 23.59
N ALA A 298 0.02 -34.86 22.41
CA ALA A 298 -0.62 -35.14 21.12
C ALA A 298 -0.68 -36.64 20.84
N ALA A 299 0.44 -37.37 21.08
CA ALA A 299 0.47 -38.82 20.96
C ALA A 299 -0.50 -39.51 21.93
N GLN A 300 -0.65 -38.98 23.14
CA GLN A 300 -1.62 -39.50 24.13
C GLN A 300 -3.06 -39.21 23.68
N ALA A 301 -3.35 -38.00 23.17
CA ALA A 301 -4.68 -37.68 22.64
C ALA A 301 -5.07 -38.57 21.46
N CYS A 302 -4.13 -38.83 20.54
CA CYS A 302 -4.37 -39.76 19.43
C CYS A 302 -4.71 -41.19 19.92
N LYS A 303 -4.00 -41.68 20.98
CA LYS A 303 -4.33 -42.99 21.58
C LYS A 303 -5.72 -43.01 22.21
N GLU A 304 -6.13 -41.94 22.89
CA GLU A 304 -7.46 -41.81 23.49
C GLU A 304 -8.54 -41.82 22.41
N ILE A 305 -8.32 -41.16 21.26
CA ILE A 305 -9.22 -41.22 20.10
C ILE A 305 -9.30 -42.63 19.51
N GLU A 306 -8.17 -43.34 19.37
CA GLU A 306 -8.14 -44.72 18.87
C GLU A 306 -8.87 -45.67 19.82
N GLN A 307 -8.64 -45.54 21.13
CA GLN A 307 -9.34 -46.31 22.16
C GLN A 307 -10.85 -46.03 22.14
N GLY A 308 -11.24 -44.76 21.99
CA GLY A 308 -12.64 -44.36 21.84
C GLY A 308 -13.33 -44.98 20.63
N LYS A 309 -12.62 -45.14 19.50
CA LYS A 309 -13.14 -45.80 18.30
C LYS A 309 -13.40 -47.29 18.48
N LEU A 310 -12.77 -47.91 19.45
CA LEU A 310 -12.94 -49.35 19.78
C LEU A 310 -14.08 -49.61 20.77
N LEU A 311 -14.62 -48.60 21.44
CA LEU A 311 -15.69 -48.70 22.46
C LEU A 311 -17.02 -48.21 21.87
N VAL A 312 -18.08 -49.06 21.90
CA VAL A 312 -19.37 -48.81 21.25
C VAL A 312 -20.22 -47.74 21.97
N ASP A 313 -20.25 -47.73 23.31
CA ASP A 313 -21.16 -46.85 24.09
C ASP A 313 -20.44 -45.72 24.88
N SER A 314 -19.22 -45.91 25.32
CA SER A 314 -18.43 -44.87 26.02
C SER A 314 -17.42 -44.17 25.12
N GLY A 315 -17.23 -44.68 23.92
CA GLY A 315 -16.21 -44.18 22.98
C GLY A 315 -16.48 -42.79 22.45
N ARG A 316 -17.73 -42.39 22.31
CA ARG A 316 -18.10 -41.08 21.76
C ARG A 316 -17.58 -39.90 22.63
N SER A 317 -17.77 -40.04 23.95
CA SER A 317 -17.27 -39.04 24.90
C SER A 317 -15.73 -38.99 24.94
N LEU A 318 -15.06 -40.14 24.82
CA LEU A 318 -13.61 -40.23 24.81
C LEU A 318 -13.02 -39.66 23.52
N ILE A 319 -13.65 -39.95 22.38
CA ILE A 319 -13.28 -39.37 21.09
C ILE A 319 -13.42 -37.85 21.14
N GLU A 320 -14.55 -37.33 21.63
CA GLU A 320 -14.82 -35.88 21.70
C GLU A 320 -13.83 -35.18 22.62
N ALA A 321 -13.50 -35.74 23.76
CA ALA A 321 -12.45 -35.24 24.66
C ALA A 321 -11.06 -35.23 24.00
N GLY A 322 -10.71 -36.31 23.28
CA GLY A 322 -9.45 -36.39 22.53
C GLY A 322 -9.37 -35.38 21.41
N LEU A 323 -10.45 -35.16 20.63
CA LEU A 323 -10.51 -34.16 19.60
C LEU A 323 -10.41 -32.75 20.18
N GLN A 324 -11.06 -32.45 21.29
CA GLN A 324 -10.95 -31.18 21.98
C GLN A 324 -9.52 -30.91 22.46
N LYS A 325 -8.86 -31.92 22.99
CA LYS A 325 -7.45 -31.87 23.40
C LYS A 325 -6.54 -31.63 22.19
N THR A 326 -6.80 -32.27 21.06
CA THR A 326 -6.08 -32.06 19.80
C THR A 326 -6.18 -30.60 19.32
N ARG A 327 -7.38 -30.01 19.34
CA ARG A 327 -7.59 -28.58 19.01
C ARG A 327 -6.74 -27.68 19.90
N SER A 328 -6.81 -27.94 21.22
CA SER A 328 -6.05 -27.15 22.20
C SER A 328 -4.54 -27.22 21.99
N LEU A 329 -4.00 -28.39 21.63
CA LEU A 329 -2.57 -28.58 21.37
C LEU A 329 -2.13 -27.92 20.05
N ALA A 330 -2.96 -27.94 19.02
CA ALA A 330 -2.68 -27.22 17.78
C ALA A 330 -2.60 -25.70 18.01
N GLU A 331 -3.49 -25.15 18.84
CA GLU A 331 -3.43 -23.73 19.25
C GLU A 331 -2.14 -23.43 20.04
N GLU A 332 -1.64 -24.38 20.86
CA GLU A 332 -0.34 -24.23 21.56
C GLU A 332 0.83 -24.11 20.57
N TYR A 333 0.80 -24.88 19.47
CA TYR A 333 1.80 -24.76 18.40
C TYR A 333 1.75 -23.41 17.69
N VAL A 334 0.55 -22.88 17.39
CA VAL A 334 0.38 -21.54 16.80
C VAL A 334 0.91 -20.45 17.75
N LEU A 335 0.59 -20.54 19.04
CA LEU A 335 1.13 -19.63 20.05
C LEU A 335 2.65 -19.70 20.14
N ARG A 336 3.20 -20.92 20.10
CA ARG A 336 4.65 -21.11 20.06
C ARG A 336 5.27 -20.43 18.84
N ALA A 337 4.67 -20.59 17.65
CA ALA A 337 5.15 -19.96 16.43
C ALA A 337 5.18 -18.42 16.56
N LYS A 338 4.12 -17.81 17.06
CA LYS A 338 4.04 -16.37 17.29
C LYS A 338 5.03 -15.90 18.37
N ALA A 339 5.19 -16.65 19.46
CA ALA A 339 6.17 -16.33 20.49
C ALA A 339 7.62 -16.41 19.97
N LEU A 340 7.94 -17.41 19.15
CA LEU A 340 9.25 -17.51 18.48
C LEU A 340 9.57 -16.28 17.64
N MET A 341 8.61 -15.70 16.93
CA MET A 341 8.81 -14.49 16.14
C MET A 341 9.17 -13.27 16.98
N THR A 342 8.83 -13.24 18.25
CA THR A 342 9.20 -12.18 19.20
C THR A 342 10.58 -12.35 19.83
N ASP A 343 11.21 -13.51 19.68
CA ASP A 343 12.58 -13.78 20.17
C ASP A 343 13.63 -13.37 19.12
N TYR A 344 14.05 -12.12 19.17
CA TYR A 344 15.05 -11.58 18.23
C TYR A 344 16.46 -12.09 18.48
N ALA A 345 16.71 -12.71 19.64
CA ALA A 345 17.99 -13.35 19.92
C ALA A 345 18.15 -14.72 19.25
N GLU A 346 17.05 -15.31 18.78
CA GLU A 346 17.08 -16.59 18.04
C GLU A 346 17.20 -16.31 16.52
N PRO A 347 18.36 -16.58 15.91
CA PRO A 347 18.56 -16.31 14.48
C PRO A 347 17.63 -17.13 13.57
N ARG A 348 17.19 -18.30 14.03
CA ARG A 348 16.34 -19.24 13.28
C ARG A 348 14.86 -19.12 13.64
N ARG A 349 14.44 -18.02 14.28
CA ARG A 349 13.08 -17.83 14.75
C ARG A 349 12.02 -18.04 13.67
N PHE A 350 12.27 -17.60 12.44
CA PHE A 350 11.34 -17.77 11.31
C PHE A 350 11.21 -19.27 10.96
N GLU A 351 12.30 -19.99 10.82
CA GLU A 351 12.30 -21.44 10.52
C GLU A 351 11.61 -22.23 11.61
N LEU A 352 11.90 -21.91 12.88
CA LEU A 352 11.28 -22.56 14.02
C LEU A 352 9.79 -22.24 14.13
N ALA A 353 9.36 -21.01 13.78
CA ALA A 353 7.95 -20.64 13.70
C ALA A 353 7.23 -21.40 12.59
N CYS A 354 7.82 -21.49 11.40
CA CYS A 354 7.29 -22.33 10.33
C CYS A 354 7.14 -23.78 10.76
N HIS A 355 8.17 -24.34 11.42
CA HIS A 355 8.11 -25.71 11.92
C HIS A 355 6.99 -25.90 12.95
N ALA A 356 6.78 -24.95 13.85
CA ALA A 356 5.69 -25.01 14.82
C ALA A 356 4.31 -24.96 14.12
N TYR A 357 4.10 -24.10 13.14
CA TYR A 357 2.86 -24.10 12.33
C TYR A 357 2.64 -25.47 11.67
N GLU A 358 3.67 -26.05 11.09
CA GLU A 358 3.59 -27.37 10.43
C GLU A 358 3.23 -28.50 11.40
N GLN A 359 3.83 -28.51 12.60
CA GLN A 359 3.48 -29.51 13.63
C GLN A 359 2.01 -29.38 14.06
N GLY A 360 1.50 -28.17 14.25
CA GLY A 360 0.08 -27.94 14.55
C GLY A 360 -0.83 -28.43 13.43
N ILE A 361 -0.49 -28.15 12.19
CA ILE A 361 -1.23 -28.57 10.99
C ILE A 361 -1.21 -30.10 10.86
N GLU A 362 -0.07 -30.76 11.05
CA GLU A 362 0.03 -32.23 11.00
C GLU A 362 -0.81 -32.90 12.07
N LEU A 363 -0.84 -32.34 13.29
CA LEU A 363 -1.66 -32.87 14.38
C LEU A 363 -3.16 -32.79 14.05
N ILE A 364 -3.62 -31.65 13.45
CA ILE A 364 -5.02 -31.48 13.03
C ILE A 364 -5.33 -32.44 11.88
N ARG A 365 -4.44 -32.56 10.91
CA ARG A 365 -4.59 -33.44 9.74
C ARG A 365 -4.70 -34.90 10.12
N ALA A 366 -3.88 -35.36 11.07
CA ALA A 366 -3.90 -36.75 11.57
C ALA A 366 -5.25 -37.13 12.22
N ASN A 367 -5.99 -36.14 12.73
CA ASN A 367 -7.29 -36.34 13.39
C ASN A 367 -8.49 -35.96 12.49
N LEU A 368 -8.29 -35.69 11.20
CA LEU A 368 -9.33 -35.38 10.21
C LEU A 368 -10.24 -34.21 10.61
N LEU A 369 -9.66 -33.18 11.22
CA LEU A 369 -10.36 -31.96 11.62
C LEU A 369 -10.28 -30.93 10.46
N GLU A 370 -11.06 -31.12 9.40
CA GLU A 370 -10.95 -30.32 8.16
C GLU A 370 -11.24 -28.83 8.36
N GLU A 371 -12.20 -28.48 9.22
CA GLU A 371 -12.52 -27.06 9.49
C GLU A 371 -11.36 -26.34 10.19
N GLU A 372 -10.79 -26.97 11.20
CA GLU A 372 -9.62 -26.45 11.92
C GLU A 372 -8.38 -26.43 11.03
N LEU A 373 -8.26 -27.42 10.15
CA LEU A 373 -7.16 -27.48 9.18
C LEU A 373 -7.23 -26.29 8.22
N ALA A 374 -8.42 -25.97 7.69
CA ALA A 374 -8.62 -24.82 6.84
C ALA A 374 -8.22 -23.52 7.54
N LYS A 375 -8.65 -23.31 8.79
CA LYS A 375 -8.29 -22.12 9.58
C LYS A 375 -6.78 -22.00 9.80
N SER A 376 -6.12 -23.09 10.15
CA SER A 376 -4.67 -23.10 10.42
C SER A 376 -3.84 -22.90 9.16
N LEU A 377 -4.25 -23.48 8.03
CA LEU A 377 -3.61 -23.29 6.74
C LEU A 377 -3.74 -21.84 6.25
N PHE A 378 -4.91 -21.23 6.47
CA PHE A 378 -5.13 -19.83 6.13
C PHE A 378 -4.22 -18.90 6.94
N GLU A 379 -4.18 -19.10 8.27
CA GLU A 379 -3.34 -18.30 9.16
C GLU A 379 -1.84 -18.45 8.81
N TYR A 380 -1.41 -19.68 8.53
CA TYR A 380 -0.04 -19.95 8.11
C TYR A 380 0.27 -19.36 6.73
N GLY A 381 -0.67 -19.42 5.80
CA GLY A 381 -0.55 -18.77 4.49
C GLY A 381 -0.35 -17.25 4.61
N CYS A 382 -1.17 -16.58 5.42
CA CYS A 382 -1.04 -15.15 5.73
C CYS A 382 0.33 -14.84 6.38
N PHE A 383 0.76 -15.65 7.33
CA PHE A 383 2.09 -15.50 7.96
C PHE A 383 3.23 -15.59 6.94
N LEU A 384 3.17 -16.55 6.04
CA LEU A 384 4.18 -16.73 4.98
C LEU A 384 4.15 -15.58 3.97
N GLN A 385 2.99 -15.12 3.52
CA GLN A 385 2.82 -14.00 2.59
C GLN A 385 3.36 -12.70 3.21
N THR A 386 3.05 -12.41 4.47
CA THR A 386 3.57 -11.24 5.20
C THR A 386 5.10 -11.25 5.27
N ASN A 387 5.71 -12.45 5.36
CA ASN A 387 7.16 -12.63 5.33
C ASN A 387 7.72 -12.85 3.92
N LYS A 388 6.96 -12.55 2.85
CA LYS A 388 7.36 -12.63 1.44
C LYS A 388 7.83 -14.02 0.98
N ARG A 389 7.34 -15.07 1.62
CA ARG A 389 7.60 -16.47 1.22
C ARG A 389 6.45 -16.95 0.32
N TYR A 390 6.34 -16.33 -0.84
CA TYR A 390 5.20 -16.48 -1.75
C TYR A 390 4.95 -17.92 -2.19
N ASP A 391 6.00 -18.67 -2.53
CA ASP A 391 5.88 -20.08 -2.96
C ASP A 391 5.25 -20.95 -1.86
N LEU A 392 5.71 -20.76 -0.61
CA LEU A 392 5.20 -21.50 0.53
C LEU A 392 3.77 -21.06 0.89
N ALA A 393 3.50 -19.74 0.83
CA ALA A 393 2.17 -19.20 1.06
C ALA A 393 1.16 -19.77 0.06
N GLU A 394 1.52 -19.81 -1.22
CA GLU A 394 0.69 -20.39 -2.27
C GLU A 394 0.34 -21.85 -1.99
N ALA A 395 1.32 -22.66 -1.65
CA ALA A 395 1.09 -24.06 -1.33
C ALA A 395 0.06 -24.23 -0.19
N ARG A 396 0.11 -23.38 0.83
CA ARG A 396 -0.83 -23.41 1.96
C ARG A 396 -2.22 -22.90 1.55
N TYR A 397 -2.29 -21.82 0.80
CA TYR A 397 -3.59 -21.32 0.29
C TYR A 397 -4.26 -22.28 -0.68
N ARG A 398 -3.52 -22.97 -1.56
CA ARG A 398 -4.09 -23.98 -2.47
C ARG A 398 -4.63 -25.19 -1.69
N GLU A 399 -3.89 -25.69 -0.72
CA GLU A 399 -4.38 -26.77 0.16
C GLU A 399 -5.64 -26.34 0.94
N ASN A 400 -5.66 -25.10 1.42
CA ASN A 400 -6.83 -24.54 2.09
C ASN A 400 -8.02 -24.40 1.14
N LEU A 401 -7.77 -23.94 -0.10
CA LEU A 401 -8.78 -23.82 -1.14
C LEU A 401 -9.50 -25.15 -1.39
N ASP A 402 -8.73 -26.24 -1.56
CA ASP A 402 -9.29 -27.59 -1.75
C ASP A 402 -10.18 -28.03 -0.61
N ILE A 403 -9.77 -27.74 0.63
CA ILE A 403 -10.56 -28.07 1.83
C ILE A 403 -11.83 -27.22 1.86
N CYS A 404 -11.73 -25.91 1.67
CA CYS A 404 -12.88 -25.02 1.69
C CYS A 404 -13.87 -25.35 0.58
N GLN A 405 -13.42 -25.76 -0.61
CA GLN A 405 -14.28 -26.23 -1.69
C GLN A 405 -15.07 -27.48 -1.28
N ARG A 406 -14.42 -28.49 -0.70
CA ARG A 406 -15.12 -29.71 -0.20
C ARG A 406 -16.12 -29.37 0.90
N LEU A 407 -15.73 -28.54 1.86
CA LEU A 407 -16.63 -28.14 2.96
C LEU A 407 -17.81 -27.31 2.44
N ALA A 408 -17.58 -26.39 1.50
CA ALA A 408 -18.63 -25.59 0.89
C ALA A 408 -19.59 -26.44 0.05
N ALA A 409 -19.13 -27.53 -0.57
CA ALA A 409 -20.00 -28.48 -1.28
C ALA A 409 -20.95 -29.23 -0.31
N ILE A 410 -20.54 -29.43 0.96
CA ILE A 410 -21.35 -30.08 1.99
C ILE A 410 -22.31 -29.07 2.66
N SER A 411 -21.80 -27.90 3.02
CA SER A 411 -22.57 -26.84 3.69
C SER A 411 -22.21 -25.46 3.15
N PRO A 412 -22.81 -25.03 2.02
CA PRO A 412 -22.48 -23.76 1.37
C PRO A 412 -22.58 -22.56 2.31
N GLN A 413 -23.70 -22.44 3.03
CA GLN A 413 -23.93 -21.29 3.92
C GLN A 413 -22.87 -21.11 5.01
N ALA A 414 -22.25 -22.22 5.48
CA ALA A 414 -21.25 -22.18 6.54
C ALA A 414 -19.84 -21.89 6.01
N TYR A 415 -19.49 -22.38 4.82
CA TYR A 415 -18.11 -22.40 4.36
C TYR A 415 -17.80 -21.59 3.09
N GLU A 416 -18.81 -21.17 2.32
CA GLU A 416 -18.60 -20.25 1.20
C GLU A 416 -17.92 -18.93 1.59
N PRO A 417 -18.22 -18.31 2.76
CA PRO A 417 -17.47 -17.10 3.16
C PRO A 417 -15.97 -17.34 3.32
N SER A 418 -15.59 -18.50 3.89
CA SER A 418 -14.18 -18.88 4.02
C SER A 418 -13.54 -19.20 2.67
N LEU A 419 -14.28 -19.83 1.77
CA LEU A 419 -13.84 -20.11 0.41
C LEU A 419 -13.54 -18.80 -0.35
N ALA A 420 -14.47 -17.85 -0.33
CA ALA A 420 -14.28 -16.55 -0.99
C ALA A 420 -13.08 -15.77 -0.42
N MET A 421 -12.86 -15.86 0.89
CA MET A 421 -11.73 -15.20 1.53
C MET A 421 -10.38 -15.80 1.10
N VAL A 422 -10.29 -17.13 1.01
CA VAL A 422 -9.06 -17.81 0.52
C VAL A 422 -8.81 -17.48 -0.94
N GLN A 423 -9.86 -17.47 -1.78
CA GLN A 423 -9.75 -17.09 -3.17
C GLN A 423 -9.28 -15.64 -3.34
N ASN A 424 -9.83 -14.68 -2.56
CA ASN A 424 -9.37 -13.29 -2.58
C ASN A 424 -7.87 -13.17 -2.23
N ASN A 425 -7.40 -13.88 -1.19
CA ASN A 425 -6.00 -13.79 -0.79
C ASN A 425 -5.06 -14.52 -1.77
N LEU A 426 -5.51 -15.60 -2.35
CA LEU A 426 -4.77 -16.28 -3.42
C LEU A 426 -4.71 -15.41 -4.68
N GLY A 427 -5.81 -14.71 -5.02
CA GLY A 427 -5.84 -13.72 -6.09
C GLY A 427 -4.82 -12.61 -5.85
N LEU A 428 -4.74 -12.06 -4.62
CA LEU A 428 -3.74 -11.06 -4.26
C LEU A 428 -2.31 -11.59 -4.41
N LEU A 429 -2.05 -12.82 -3.93
CA LEU A 429 -0.76 -13.47 -4.07
C LEU A 429 -0.34 -13.67 -5.54
N CYS A 430 -1.28 -14.10 -6.37
CA CYS A 430 -1.06 -14.25 -7.82
C CYS A 430 -0.80 -12.90 -8.49
N SER A 431 -1.49 -11.84 -8.09
CA SER A 431 -1.24 -10.48 -8.57
C SER A 431 0.16 -10.00 -8.16
N ASP A 432 0.56 -10.17 -6.89
CA ASP A 432 1.90 -9.83 -6.39
C ASP A 432 3.03 -10.58 -7.14
N THR A 433 2.73 -11.74 -7.68
CA THR A 433 3.65 -12.57 -8.48
C THR A 433 3.43 -12.43 -9.99
N GLN A 434 2.63 -11.47 -10.44
CA GLN A 434 2.29 -11.13 -11.82
C GLN A 434 1.67 -12.30 -12.64
N ARG A 435 1.03 -13.24 -11.98
CA ARG A 435 0.20 -14.27 -12.60
C ARG A 435 -1.23 -13.76 -12.71
N TYR A 436 -1.42 -12.84 -13.63
CA TYR A 436 -2.64 -12.06 -13.74
C TYR A 436 -3.89 -12.88 -14.09
N GLU A 437 -3.76 -13.90 -14.93
CA GLU A 437 -4.86 -14.81 -15.29
C GLU A 437 -5.34 -15.62 -14.08
N ASP A 438 -4.40 -16.23 -13.33
CA ASP A 438 -4.72 -16.95 -12.09
C ASP A 438 -5.36 -16.02 -11.07
N SER A 439 -4.86 -14.77 -10.97
CA SER A 439 -5.38 -13.76 -10.06
C SER A 439 -6.82 -13.40 -10.40
N GLU A 440 -7.11 -13.18 -11.68
CA GLU A 440 -8.47 -12.84 -12.15
C GLU A 440 -9.45 -13.97 -11.84
N GLU A 441 -9.10 -15.23 -12.16
CA GLU A 441 -9.94 -16.38 -11.86
C GLU A 441 -10.30 -16.46 -10.38
N MET A 442 -9.32 -16.26 -9.50
CA MET A 442 -9.54 -16.32 -8.07
C MET A 442 -10.44 -15.17 -7.57
N TYR A 443 -10.21 -13.95 -8.03
CA TYR A 443 -11.05 -12.82 -7.64
C TYR A 443 -12.47 -12.94 -8.17
N LEU A 444 -12.68 -13.35 -9.42
CA LEU A 444 -14.02 -13.54 -10.01
C LEU A 444 -14.81 -14.60 -9.23
N SER A 445 -14.17 -15.72 -8.89
CA SER A 445 -14.80 -16.76 -8.09
C SER A 445 -15.20 -16.24 -6.69
N ALA A 446 -14.35 -15.43 -6.06
CA ALA A 446 -14.66 -14.83 -4.77
C ALA A 446 -15.81 -13.80 -4.88
N VAL A 447 -15.81 -12.96 -5.93
CA VAL A 447 -16.89 -11.99 -6.20
C VAL A 447 -18.24 -12.71 -6.37
N GLU A 448 -18.28 -13.80 -7.16
CA GLU A 448 -19.52 -14.56 -7.37
C GLU A 448 -20.12 -15.08 -6.05
N ILE A 449 -19.25 -15.62 -5.18
CA ILE A 449 -19.67 -16.11 -3.87
C ILE A 449 -20.18 -14.95 -3.01
N TYR A 450 -19.43 -13.87 -2.88
CA TYR A 450 -19.82 -12.73 -2.05
C TYR A 450 -21.09 -12.05 -2.59
N GLN A 451 -21.29 -11.94 -3.90
CA GLN A 451 -22.53 -11.42 -4.50
C GLN A 451 -23.73 -12.26 -4.04
N ARG A 452 -23.64 -13.59 -4.16
CA ARG A 452 -24.73 -14.49 -3.75
C ARG A 452 -25.01 -14.40 -2.24
N LEU A 453 -23.98 -14.34 -1.41
CA LEU A 453 -24.10 -14.21 0.04
C LEU A 453 -24.65 -12.83 0.45
N SER A 454 -24.29 -11.78 -0.25
CA SER A 454 -24.75 -10.40 0.02
C SER A 454 -26.25 -10.23 -0.20
N VAL A 455 -26.86 -11.02 -1.07
CA VAL A 455 -28.34 -11.04 -1.23
C VAL A 455 -29.03 -11.52 0.04
N VAL A 456 -28.39 -12.44 0.77
CA VAL A 456 -28.96 -13.02 2.01
C VAL A 456 -28.66 -12.13 3.22
N ASN A 457 -27.43 -11.64 3.33
CA ASN A 457 -27.02 -10.78 4.44
C ASN A 457 -26.02 -9.70 3.96
N PRO A 458 -26.53 -8.56 3.44
CA PRO A 458 -25.68 -7.49 2.92
C PRO A 458 -24.70 -6.95 3.93
N GLN A 459 -25.13 -6.72 5.18
CA GLN A 459 -24.30 -6.12 6.22
C GLN A 459 -23.05 -6.93 6.55
N VAL A 460 -23.11 -8.26 6.39
CA VAL A 460 -21.99 -9.15 6.68
C VAL A 460 -21.06 -9.34 5.49
N TYR A 461 -21.62 -9.42 4.28
CA TYR A 461 -20.85 -9.87 3.12
C TYR A 461 -20.53 -8.77 2.10
N GLU A 462 -21.24 -7.65 2.09
CA GLU A 462 -20.90 -6.50 1.23
C GLU A 462 -19.51 -5.92 1.48
N PRO A 463 -18.98 -5.85 2.73
CA PRO A 463 -17.61 -5.41 2.93
C PRO A 463 -16.57 -6.27 2.20
N GLY A 464 -16.74 -7.61 2.26
CA GLY A 464 -15.86 -8.55 1.54
C GLY A 464 -16.00 -8.42 0.03
N LEU A 465 -17.24 -8.30 -0.47
CA LEU A 465 -17.51 -8.06 -1.88
C LEU A 465 -16.80 -6.81 -2.39
N ALA A 466 -16.99 -5.66 -1.71
CA ALA A 466 -16.38 -4.40 -2.11
C ALA A 466 -14.83 -4.45 -2.05
N THR A 467 -14.26 -5.19 -1.11
CA THR A 467 -12.80 -5.39 -1.03
C THR A 467 -12.29 -6.20 -2.21
N THR A 468 -12.96 -7.32 -2.53
CA THR A 468 -12.57 -8.17 -3.66
C THR A 468 -12.74 -7.43 -4.99
N GLN A 469 -13.84 -6.68 -5.18
CA GLN A 469 -14.04 -5.85 -6.37
C GLN A 469 -12.97 -4.75 -6.50
N ASN A 470 -12.59 -4.10 -5.40
CA ASN A 470 -11.52 -3.11 -5.42
C ASN A 470 -10.16 -3.75 -5.80
N ASN A 471 -9.86 -4.96 -5.31
CA ASN A 471 -8.65 -5.69 -5.68
C ASN A 471 -8.67 -6.14 -7.15
N LEU A 472 -9.81 -6.60 -7.64
CA LEU A 472 -10.00 -6.93 -9.06
C LEU A 472 -9.87 -5.68 -9.94
N GLY A 473 -10.38 -4.53 -9.49
CA GLY A 473 -10.18 -3.24 -10.13
C GLY A 473 -8.70 -2.85 -10.24
N ASN A 474 -7.91 -3.09 -9.18
CA ASN A 474 -6.45 -2.88 -9.22
C ASN A 474 -5.80 -3.81 -10.27
N LEU A 475 -6.17 -5.10 -10.28
CA LEU A 475 -5.66 -6.07 -11.26
C LEU A 475 -5.96 -5.63 -12.71
N TYR A 476 -7.20 -5.22 -12.98
CA TYR A 476 -7.60 -4.76 -14.30
C TYR A 476 -6.89 -3.46 -14.70
N ARG A 477 -6.63 -2.54 -13.79
CA ARG A 477 -5.82 -1.36 -14.05
C ARG A 477 -4.38 -1.74 -14.39
N ASP A 478 -3.77 -2.63 -13.62
CA ASP A 478 -2.39 -3.07 -13.81
C ASP A 478 -2.22 -3.87 -15.12
N THR A 479 -3.28 -4.53 -15.58
CA THR A 479 -3.36 -5.22 -16.88
C THR A 479 -3.94 -4.33 -18.00
N GLN A 480 -4.12 -3.03 -17.76
CA GLN A 480 -4.61 -2.03 -18.71
C GLN A 480 -6.03 -2.31 -19.28
N ARG A 481 -6.81 -3.12 -18.58
CA ARG A 481 -8.24 -3.33 -18.85
C ARG A 481 -9.04 -2.25 -18.12
N TYR A 482 -8.94 -1.03 -18.61
CA TYR A 482 -9.39 0.15 -17.89
C TYR A 482 -10.91 0.24 -17.72
N GLU A 483 -11.69 -0.22 -18.68
CA GLU A 483 -13.15 -0.26 -18.61
C GLU A 483 -13.62 -1.25 -17.53
N ASP A 484 -13.04 -2.44 -17.51
CA ASP A 484 -13.34 -3.45 -16.48
C ASP A 484 -12.91 -2.96 -15.09
N SER A 485 -11.76 -2.27 -15.00
CA SER A 485 -11.28 -1.66 -13.77
C SER A 485 -12.25 -0.61 -13.23
N GLU A 486 -12.75 0.28 -14.10
CA GLU A 486 -13.73 1.31 -13.74
C GLU A 486 -15.02 0.67 -13.20
N GLU A 487 -15.55 -0.34 -13.87
CA GLU A 487 -16.75 -1.05 -13.43
C GLU A 487 -16.57 -1.62 -12.01
N MET A 488 -15.45 -2.27 -11.76
CA MET A 488 -15.16 -2.86 -10.45
C MET A 488 -15.02 -1.82 -9.35
N TYR A 489 -14.32 -0.71 -9.60
CA TYR A 489 -14.19 0.36 -8.62
C TYR A 489 -15.53 1.08 -8.35
N LEU A 490 -16.32 1.33 -9.38
CA LEU A 490 -17.64 1.96 -9.23
C LEU A 490 -18.58 1.07 -8.41
N SER A 491 -18.60 -0.24 -8.68
CA SER A 491 -19.38 -1.21 -7.91
C SER A 491 -18.94 -1.25 -6.43
N ALA A 492 -17.63 -1.34 -6.18
CA ALA A 492 -17.08 -1.30 -4.83
C ALA A 492 -17.40 0.03 -4.11
N MET A 493 -17.28 1.15 -4.82
CA MET A 493 -17.58 2.48 -4.29
C MET A 493 -19.05 2.64 -3.91
N GLU A 494 -19.98 2.13 -4.71
CA GLU A 494 -21.41 2.17 -4.38
C GLU A 494 -21.71 1.42 -3.08
N ILE A 495 -21.16 0.21 -2.93
CA ILE A 495 -21.30 -0.56 -1.70
C ILE A 495 -20.69 0.21 -0.51
N ARG A 496 -19.45 0.68 -0.64
CA ARG A 496 -18.76 1.42 0.43
C ARG A 496 -19.47 2.73 0.79
N ARG A 497 -20.11 3.40 -0.16
CA ARG A 497 -20.93 4.59 0.09
C ARG A 497 -22.14 4.27 0.94
N ARG A 498 -22.86 3.17 0.67
CA ARG A 498 -23.99 2.72 1.50
C ARG A 498 -23.52 2.33 2.91
N LEU A 499 -22.41 1.60 3.01
CA LEU A 499 -21.84 1.21 4.29
C LEU A 499 -21.35 2.42 5.09
N ALA A 500 -20.71 3.40 4.44
CA ALA A 500 -20.24 4.63 5.07
C ALA A 500 -21.42 5.52 5.54
N ALA A 501 -22.53 5.54 4.81
CA ALA A 501 -23.72 6.24 5.26
C ALA A 501 -24.33 5.62 6.53
N ALA A 502 -24.20 4.31 6.70
CA ALA A 502 -24.65 3.61 7.90
C ALA A 502 -23.63 3.69 9.06
N ASN A 503 -22.33 3.65 8.75
CA ASN A 503 -21.24 3.72 9.72
C ASN A 503 -20.02 4.45 9.12
N PRO A 504 -20.00 5.80 9.19
CA PRO A 504 -18.95 6.62 8.58
C PRO A 504 -17.55 6.26 9.07
N GLN A 505 -17.35 6.19 10.39
CA GLN A 505 -16.03 5.95 10.97
C GLN A 505 -15.38 4.64 10.49
N SER A 506 -16.18 3.59 10.26
CA SER A 506 -15.65 2.29 9.83
C SER A 506 -15.42 2.21 8.33
N TYR A 507 -16.23 2.89 7.52
CA TYR A 507 -16.22 2.66 6.07
C TYR A 507 -15.82 3.87 5.22
N GLU A 508 -15.81 5.10 5.76
CA GLU A 508 -15.29 6.27 5.04
C GLU A 508 -13.82 6.10 4.62
N PRO A 509 -12.90 5.54 5.44
CA PRO A 509 -11.53 5.30 4.98
C PRO A 509 -11.46 4.40 3.75
N TYR A 510 -12.23 3.32 3.72
CA TYR A 510 -12.28 2.42 2.56
C TYR A 510 -12.95 3.07 1.35
N LEU A 511 -13.98 3.90 1.56
CA LEU A 511 -14.59 4.68 0.49
C LEU A 511 -13.56 5.63 -0.14
N ALA A 512 -12.85 6.40 0.67
CA ALA A 512 -11.82 7.32 0.21
C ALA A 512 -10.67 6.59 -0.52
N MET A 513 -10.28 5.40 -0.06
CA MET A 513 -9.29 4.57 -0.74
C MET A 513 -9.78 4.13 -2.14
N THR A 514 -11.05 3.70 -2.27
CA THR A 514 -11.60 3.36 -3.60
C THR A 514 -11.69 4.57 -4.50
N GLN A 515 -12.11 5.73 -3.97
CA GLN A 515 -12.13 6.98 -4.73
C GLN A 515 -10.73 7.37 -5.22
N ASN A 516 -9.71 7.23 -4.39
CA ASN A 516 -8.33 7.46 -4.78
C ASN A 516 -7.85 6.49 -5.88
N ASN A 517 -8.21 5.20 -5.78
CA ASN A 517 -7.86 4.22 -6.80
C ASN A 517 -8.56 4.51 -8.14
N LEU A 518 -9.85 4.87 -8.10
CA LEU A 518 -10.61 5.30 -9.27
C LEU A 518 -10.05 6.61 -9.84
N GLY A 519 -9.64 7.55 -8.98
CA GLY A 519 -8.95 8.78 -9.40
C GLY A 519 -7.64 8.48 -10.15
N ASN A 520 -6.84 7.54 -9.66
CA ASN A 520 -5.63 7.10 -10.35
C ASN A 520 -5.95 6.43 -11.70
N LEU A 521 -7.00 5.61 -11.78
CA LEU A 521 -7.46 5.02 -13.05
C LEU A 521 -7.86 6.12 -14.06
N TYR A 522 -8.62 7.12 -13.61
CA TYR A 522 -9.01 8.23 -14.48
C TYR A 522 -7.81 9.08 -14.93
N ARG A 523 -6.79 9.22 -14.09
CA ARG A 523 -5.51 9.84 -14.49
C ARG A 523 -4.80 9.01 -15.56
N ASP A 524 -4.69 7.69 -15.35
CA ASP A 524 -4.02 6.76 -16.26
C ASP A 524 -4.74 6.69 -17.62
N THR A 525 -6.05 6.95 -17.65
CA THR A 525 -6.87 7.07 -18.87
C THR A 525 -7.07 8.51 -19.34
N GLN A 526 -6.32 9.48 -18.82
CA GLN A 526 -6.34 10.92 -19.16
C GLN A 526 -7.71 11.61 -18.97
N ARG A 527 -8.58 11.03 -18.16
CA ARG A 527 -9.85 11.64 -17.73
C ARG A 527 -9.59 12.53 -16.52
N TYR A 528 -8.83 13.58 -16.73
CA TYR A 528 -8.23 14.37 -15.65
C TYR A 528 -9.25 15.09 -14.76
N LYS A 529 -10.41 15.51 -15.31
CA LYS A 529 -11.46 16.15 -14.50
C LYS A 529 -12.08 15.18 -13.51
N GLU A 530 -12.44 14.00 -13.98
CA GLU A 530 -13.00 12.95 -13.14
C GLU A 530 -11.98 12.46 -12.11
N SER A 531 -10.70 12.38 -12.49
CA SER A 531 -9.61 12.08 -11.57
C SER A 531 -9.54 13.09 -10.43
N GLU A 532 -9.58 14.40 -10.75
CA GLU A 532 -9.55 15.46 -9.76
C GLU A 532 -10.76 15.39 -8.80
N GLU A 533 -11.96 15.19 -9.34
CA GLU A 533 -13.19 15.05 -8.54
C GLU A 533 -13.08 13.89 -7.53
N MET A 534 -12.59 12.73 -7.96
CA MET A 534 -12.43 11.56 -7.09
C MET A 534 -11.37 11.78 -6.01
N CYS A 535 -10.21 12.30 -6.38
CA CYS A 535 -9.14 12.59 -5.43
C CYS A 535 -9.54 13.69 -4.41
N LEU A 536 -10.20 14.76 -4.85
CA LEU A 536 -10.68 15.81 -3.94
C LEU A 536 -11.74 15.27 -2.96
N SER A 537 -12.68 14.43 -3.44
CA SER A 537 -13.65 13.78 -2.56
C SER A 537 -12.98 12.90 -1.50
N ALA A 538 -11.92 12.17 -1.88
CA ALA A 538 -11.14 11.38 -0.93
C ALA A 538 -10.39 12.28 0.08
N VAL A 539 -9.82 13.41 -0.36
CA VAL A 539 -9.19 14.41 0.52
C VAL A 539 -10.18 14.95 1.55
N GLU A 540 -11.40 15.31 1.14
CA GLU A 540 -12.43 15.81 2.05
C GLU A 540 -12.76 14.80 3.16
N ILE A 541 -12.87 13.52 2.80
CA ILE A 541 -13.10 12.44 3.77
C ILE A 541 -11.92 12.37 4.76
N TYR A 542 -10.70 12.26 4.28
CA TYR A 542 -9.54 12.15 5.18
C TYR A 542 -9.26 13.42 5.98
N GLN A 543 -9.61 14.60 5.49
CA GLN A 543 -9.55 15.83 6.28
C GLN A 543 -10.54 15.80 7.46
N ARG A 544 -11.76 15.31 7.27
CA ARG A 544 -12.71 15.11 8.37
C ARG A 544 -12.21 14.07 9.37
N LEU A 545 -11.72 12.96 8.89
CA LEU A 545 -11.16 11.89 9.73
C LEU A 545 -9.90 12.34 10.47
N PHE A 546 -9.05 13.15 9.83
CA PHE A 546 -7.87 13.76 10.44
C PHE A 546 -8.21 14.65 11.64
N VAL A 547 -9.30 15.43 11.59
CA VAL A 547 -9.74 16.24 12.73
C VAL A 547 -10.08 15.36 13.95
N VAL A 548 -10.61 14.15 13.70
CA VAL A 548 -10.98 13.20 14.76
C VAL A 548 -9.74 12.47 15.28
N ASN A 549 -8.88 11.99 14.41
CA ASN A 549 -7.65 11.28 14.76
C ASN A 549 -6.50 11.58 13.79
N PRO A 550 -5.73 12.65 14.04
CA PRO A 550 -4.62 13.03 13.17
C PRO A 550 -3.60 11.91 12.95
N GLN A 551 -3.22 11.18 13.99
CA GLN A 551 -2.14 10.19 13.94
C GLN A 551 -2.45 9.02 13.01
N VAL A 552 -3.72 8.66 12.85
CA VAL A 552 -4.15 7.52 12.03
C VAL A 552 -4.34 7.90 10.56
N TYR A 553 -4.91 9.09 10.31
CA TYR A 553 -5.36 9.46 8.96
C TYR A 553 -4.45 10.44 8.22
N GLU A 554 -3.45 10.99 8.91
CA GLU A 554 -2.49 11.91 8.31
C GLU A 554 -1.62 11.26 7.20
N PRO A 555 -1.16 10.01 7.35
CA PRO A 555 -0.42 9.32 6.28
C PRO A 555 -1.24 9.14 5.01
N ASP A 556 -2.51 8.77 5.16
CA ASP A 556 -3.41 8.54 4.03
C ASP A 556 -3.74 9.86 3.31
N LEU A 557 -3.94 10.94 4.08
CA LEU A 557 -4.13 12.29 3.53
C LEU A 557 -2.91 12.71 2.69
N ALA A 558 -1.70 12.49 3.21
CA ALA A 558 -0.46 12.80 2.48
C ALA A 558 -0.31 11.96 1.21
N MET A 559 -0.73 10.70 1.22
CA MET A 559 -0.71 9.83 0.05
C MET A 559 -1.63 10.37 -1.06
N ILE A 560 -2.85 10.82 -0.73
CA ILE A 560 -3.75 11.37 -1.74
C ILE A 560 -3.25 12.72 -2.23
N GLN A 561 -2.68 13.56 -1.36
CA GLN A 561 -2.04 14.80 -1.79
C GLN A 561 -0.89 14.53 -2.77
N ASN A 562 -0.08 13.49 -2.55
CA ASN A 562 0.95 13.08 -3.50
C ASN A 562 0.34 12.64 -4.85
N ASN A 563 -0.77 11.92 -4.84
CA ASN A 563 -1.46 11.51 -6.07
C ASN A 563 -2.10 12.70 -6.81
N LEU A 564 -2.68 13.67 -6.09
CA LEU A 564 -3.11 14.95 -6.66
C LEU A 564 -1.94 15.72 -7.26
N GLY A 565 -0.79 15.72 -6.60
CA GLY A 565 0.43 16.29 -7.14
C GLY A 565 0.80 15.68 -8.50
N ASN A 566 0.72 14.34 -8.63
CA ASN A 566 0.94 13.66 -9.91
C ASN A 566 -0.09 14.12 -10.98
N LEU A 567 -1.37 14.17 -10.63
CA LEU A 567 -2.43 14.62 -11.54
C LEU A 567 -2.20 16.05 -12.02
N TYR A 568 -1.88 16.98 -11.11
CA TYR A 568 -1.62 18.38 -11.46
C TYR A 568 -0.36 18.54 -12.29
N ARG A 569 0.66 17.71 -12.09
CA ARG A 569 1.84 17.68 -12.95
C ARG A 569 1.48 17.22 -14.37
N ASP A 570 0.73 16.11 -14.47
CA ASP A 570 0.32 15.54 -15.76
C ASP A 570 -0.61 16.49 -16.54
N THR A 571 -1.33 17.39 -15.85
CA THR A 571 -2.15 18.46 -16.44
C THR A 571 -1.43 19.81 -16.54
N GLN A 572 -0.11 19.84 -16.33
CA GLN A 572 0.73 21.04 -16.37
C GLN A 572 0.31 22.17 -15.40
N ARG A 573 -0.48 21.86 -14.39
CA ARG A 573 -0.82 22.78 -13.30
C ARG A 573 0.31 22.73 -12.25
N TYR A 574 1.47 23.18 -12.64
CA TYR A 574 2.72 22.98 -11.90
C TYR A 574 2.74 23.63 -10.50
N GLU A 575 2.12 24.79 -10.33
CA GLU A 575 2.00 25.47 -9.04
C GLU A 575 1.13 24.65 -8.04
N ASP A 576 0.00 24.12 -8.51
CA ASP A 576 -0.87 23.27 -7.71
C ASP A 576 -0.16 21.95 -7.37
N SER A 577 0.57 21.39 -8.33
CA SER A 577 1.37 20.17 -8.14
C SER A 577 2.44 20.36 -7.05
N GLU A 578 3.23 21.44 -7.15
CA GLU A 578 4.26 21.77 -6.15
C GLU A 578 3.66 21.91 -4.75
N LYS A 579 2.52 22.61 -4.63
CA LYS A 579 1.83 22.79 -3.37
C LYS A 579 1.39 21.47 -2.75
N MET A 580 0.85 20.54 -3.56
CA MET A 580 0.42 19.23 -3.08
C MET A 580 1.60 18.37 -2.62
N TYR A 581 2.66 18.30 -3.39
CA TYR A 581 3.86 17.55 -3.01
C TYR A 581 4.55 18.13 -1.77
N LEU A 582 4.66 19.46 -1.65
CA LEU A 582 5.25 20.09 -0.48
C LEU A 582 4.43 19.82 0.78
N SER A 583 3.08 19.85 0.68
CA SER A 583 2.20 19.49 1.79
C SER A 583 2.39 18.03 2.21
N ALA A 584 2.38 17.10 1.27
CA ALA A 584 2.62 15.68 1.55
C ALA A 584 4.03 15.45 2.13
N MET A 585 5.04 16.11 1.59
CA MET A 585 6.44 16.01 2.05
C MET A 585 6.60 16.53 3.48
N GLU A 586 5.93 17.61 3.86
CA GLU A 586 5.96 18.14 5.22
C GLU A 586 5.37 17.14 6.22
N ILE A 587 4.24 16.54 5.87
CA ILE A 587 3.60 15.49 6.66
C ILE A 587 4.55 14.29 6.81
N TYR A 588 5.03 13.75 5.71
CA TYR A 588 5.92 12.58 5.76
C TYR A 588 7.26 12.88 6.45
N ARG A 589 7.80 14.10 6.35
CA ARG A 589 9.00 14.49 7.08
C ARG A 589 8.78 14.48 8.59
N ARG A 590 7.64 14.99 9.05
CA ARG A 590 7.26 14.99 10.46
C ARG A 590 7.02 13.57 10.96
N LEU A 591 6.29 12.76 10.21
CA LEU A 591 6.03 11.36 10.53
C LEU A 591 7.31 10.53 10.52
N ALA A 592 8.20 10.76 9.54
CA ALA A 592 9.49 10.10 9.45
C ALA A 592 10.45 10.49 10.59
N ALA A 593 10.29 11.66 11.19
CA ALA A 593 11.04 12.03 12.38
C ALA A 593 10.66 11.19 13.60
N VAL A 594 9.41 10.72 13.65
CA VAL A 594 8.88 9.86 14.72
C VAL A 594 9.10 8.38 14.37
N ASN A 595 8.72 7.98 13.15
CA ASN A 595 8.88 6.62 12.66
C ASN A 595 9.49 6.60 11.24
N PRO A 596 10.83 6.70 11.13
CA PRO A 596 11.51 6.74 9.82
C PRO A 596 11.21 5.54 8.94
N GLN A 597 11.09 4.35 9.53
CA GLN A 597 10.93 3.10 8.80
C GLN A 597 9.66 3.02 7.99
N VAL A 598 8.56 3.49 8.57
CA VAL A 598 7.26 3.49 7.92
C VAL A 598 7.16 4.64 6.93
N TYR A 599 7.73 5.81 7.27
CA TYR A 599 7.43 7.03 6.51
C TYR A 599 8.58 7.57 5.65
N GLU A 600 9.83 7.17 5.86
CA GLU A 600 10.93 7.51 4.94
C GLU A 600 10.73 6.99 3.51
N PRO A 601 10.18 5.78 3.28
CA PRO A 601 9.84 5.34 1.93
C PRO A 601 8.89 6.29 1.19
N TYR A 602 7.85 6.75 1.88
CA TYR A 602 6.88 7.70 1.33
C TYR A 602 7.47 9.11 1.16
N LEU A 603 8.31 9.55 2.11
CA LEU A 603 9.06 10.79 1.99
C LEU A 603 9.96 10.77 0.74
N ALA A 604 10.72 9.69 0.55
CA ALA A 604 11.59 9.53 -0.62
C ALA A 604 10.78 9.42 -1.94
N MET A 605 9.60 8.82 -1.90
CA MET A 605 8.69 8.79 -3.06
C MET A 605 8.21 10.20 -3.42
N THR A 606 7.75 10.97 -2.43
CA THR A 606 7.28 12.35 -2.64
C THR A 606 8.43 13.26 -3.12
N GLN A 607 9.63 13.12 -2.56
CA GLN A 607 10.82 13.84 -3.04
C GLN A 607 11.18 13.48 -4.48
N ASN A 608 11.09 12.20 -4.84
CA ASN A 608 11.32 11.76 -6.22
C ASN A 608 10.29 12.38 -7.19
N ASN A 609 9.01 12.44 -6.80
CA ASN A 609 7.96 13.02 -7.62
C ASN A 609 8.11 14.55 -7.73
N LEU A 610 8.52 15.22 -6.65
CA LEU A 610 8.84 16.65 -6.67
C LEU A 610 10.09 16.93 -7.56
N GLY A 611 11.06 16.00 -7.55
CA GLY A 611 12.20 16.04 -8.47
C GLY A 611 11.77 15.98 -9.94
N LEU A 612 10.83 15.10 -10.28
CA LEU A 612 10.23 15.02 -11.62
C LEU A 612 9.55 16.35 -12.00
N LEU A 613 8.71 16.90 -11.11
CA LEU A 613 8.06 18.19 -11.34
C LEU A 613 9.06 19.31 -11.61
N TYR A 614 10.11 19.41 -10.79
CA TYR A 614 11.14 20.44 -10.98
C TYR A 614 11.94 20.26 -12.28
N SER A 615 12.13 19.02 -12.74
CA SER A 615 12.70 18.74 -14.06
C SER A 615 11.78 19.24 -15.18
N ASP A 616 10.49 18.95 -15.11
CA ASP A 616 9.49 19.36 -16.11
C ASP A 616 9.42 20.89 -16.26
N ILE A 617 9.57 21.64 -15.17
CA ILE A 617 9.60 23.12 -15.20
C ILE A 617 11.01 23.70 -15.30
N ARG A 618 12.01 22.89 -15.65
CA ARG A 618 13.42 23.27 -15.85
C ARG A 618 14.11 23.89 -14.64
N ARG A 619 13.60 23.63 -13.42
CA ARG A 619 14.30 23.97 -12.17
C ARG A 619 15.29 22.85 -11.82
N TYR A 620 16.30 22.67 -12.65
CA TYR A 620 17.19 21.51 -12.61
C TYR A 620 17.99 21.37 -11.31
N GLU A 621 18.41 22.47 -10.68
CA GLU A 621 19.11 22.46 -9.39
C GLU A 621 18.20 21.94 -8.25
N ASP A 622 16.93 22.37 -8.23
CA ASP A 622 15.97 21.91 -7.24
C ASP A 622 15.60 20.43 -7.47
N SER A 623 15.48 20.04 -8.75
CA SER A 623 15.25 18.65 -9.15
C SER A 623 16.38 17.73 -8.66
N GLU A 624 17.63 18.08 -8.95
CA GLU A 624 18.82 17.32 -8.49
C GLU A 624 18.83 17.16 -6.97
N LYS A 625 18.54 18.23 -6.22
CA LYS A 625 18.49 18.22 -4.77
C LYS A 625 17.43 17.25 -4.24
N MET A 626 16.26 17.20 -4.86
CA MET A 626 15.18 16.31 -4.46
C MET A 626 15.54 14.85 -4.76
N TYR A 627 16.07 14.54 -5.94
CA TYR A 627 16.52 13.20 -6.29
C TYR A 627 17.66 12.70 -5.40
N LEU A 628 18.66 13.54 -5.12
CA LEU A 628 19.77 13.17 -4.24
C LEU A 628 19.28 12.87 -2.82
N SER A 629 18.35 13.67 -2.29
CA SER A 629 17.74 13.44 -0.99
C SER A 629 16.94 12.13 -0.96
N ALA A 630 16.13 11.87 -1.99
CA ALA A 630 15.39 10.62 -2.13
C ALA A 630 16.35 9.41 -2.25
N MET A 631 17.42 9.55 -3.04
CA MET A 631 18.43 8.50 -3.24
C MET A 631 19.18 8.17 -1.96
N GLU A 632 19.52 9.17 -1.14
CA GLU A 632 20.16 8.95 0.17
C GLU A 632 19.28 8.10 1.08
N ILE A 633 17.98 8.46 1.20
CA ILE A 633 17.03 7.68 1.96
C ILE A 633 16.93 6.25 1.41
N ARG A 634 16.69 6.11 0.09
CA ARG A 634 16.52 4.79 -0.55
C ARG A 634 17.76 3.92 -0.45
N ARG A 635 18.97 4.50 -0.47
CA ARG A 635 20.22 3.76 -0.27
C ARG A 635 20.33 3.18 1.13
N ARG A 636 19.96 3.95 2.17
CA ARG A 636 19.90 3.44 3.55
C ARG A 636 18.86 2.33 3.70
N LEU A 637 17.69 2.51 3.12
CA LEU A 637 16.62 1.52 3.12
C LEU A 637 17.06 0.23 2.41
N ALA A 638 17.68 0.35 1.25
CA ALA A 638 18.20 -0.78 0.48
C ALA A 638 19.34 -1.53 1.20
N ALA A 639 20.20 -0.83 1.93
CA ALA A 639 21.23 -1.46 2.76
C ALA A 639 20.62 -2.30 3.91
N ALA A 640 19.44 -1.91 4.41
CA ALA A 640 18.72 -2.64 5.45
C ALA A 640 17.88 -3.79 4.90
N ASN A 641 17.19 -3.58 3.79
CA ASN A 641 16.35 -4.58 3.11
C ASN A 641 16.48 -4.43 1.59
N PRO A 642 17.47 -5.08 0.95
CA PRO A 642 17.72 -4.96 -0.48
C PRO A 642 16.50 -5.33 -1.34
N GLN A 643 15.87 -6.47 -1.06
CA GLN A 643 14.72 -6.95 -1.85
C GLN A 643 13.57 -5.94 -1.92
N SER A 644 13.31 -5.21 -0.84
CA SER A 644 12.19 -4.27 -0.79
C SER A 644 12.52 -2.91 -1.37
N TYR A 645 13.78 -2.45 -1.29
CA TYR A 645 14.08 -1.05 -1.59
C TYR A 645 15.07 -0.81 -2.73
N GLU A 646 15.81 -1.81 -3.19
CA GLU A 646 16.67 -1.68 -4.37
C GLU A 646 15.89 -1.31 -5.64
N PRO A 647 14.67 -1.83 -5.90
CA PRO A 647 13.89 -1.40 -7.05
C PRO A 647 13.63 0.12 -7.07
N TYR A 648 13.28 0.68 -5.92
CA TYR A 648 13.04 2.12 -5.80
C TYR A 648 14.33 2.95 -5.90
N LEU A 649 15.45 2.44 -5.38
CA LEU A 649 16.76 3.07 -5.54
C LEU A 649 17.12 3.15 -7.02
N ALA A 650 16.98 2.06 -7.77
CA ALA A 650 17.22 2.02 -9.21
C ALA A 650 16.32 3.00 -9.98
N THR A 651 15.05 3.15 -9.55
CA THR A 651 14.13 4.13 -10.16
C THR A 651 14.62 5.56 -9.94
N THR A 652 15.07 5.93 -8.73
CA THR A 652 15.62 7.28 -8.49
C THR A 652 16.91 7.52 -9.29
N GLN A 653 17.79 6.52 -9.38
CA GLN A 653 18.99 6.61 -10.19
C GLN A 653 18.67 6.79 -11.67
N ASN A 654 17.67 6.08 -12.20
CA ASN A 654 17.21 6.24 -13.57
C ASN A 654 16.67 7.66 -13.82
N ASN A 655 15.87 8.21 -12.91
CA ASN A 655 15.32 9.56 -13.04
C ASN A 655 16.44 10.65 -12.93
N LEU A 656 17.41 10.43 -12.04
CA LEU A 656 18.57 11.31 -11.95
C LEU A 656 19.44 11.22 -13.21
N GLY A 657 19.53 10.02 -13.82
CA GLY A 657 20.14 9.82 -15.14
C GLY A 657 19.46 10.64 -16.22
N ASN A 658 18.11 10.65 -16.27
CA ASN A 658 17.34 11.50 -17.20
C ASN A 658 17.68 12.99 -17.00
N LEU A 659 17.65 13.47 -15.74
CA LEU A 659 17.98 14.87 -15.42
C LEU A 659 19.39 15.25 -15.89
N TYR A 660 20.37 14.38 -15.67
CA TYR A 660 21.74 14.64 -16.10
C TYR A 660 21.89 14.61 -17.64
N SER A 661 21.11 13.77 -18.33
CA SER A 661 21.02 13.78 -19.79
C SER A 661 20.44 15.11 -20.30
N ASP A 662 19.31 15.55 -19.73
CA ASP A 662 18.65 16.81 -20.10
C ASP A 662 19.53 18.04 -19.85
N THR A 663 20.41 17.96 -18.86
CA THR A 663 21.39 19.02 -18.53
C THR A 663 22.76 18.80 -19.18
N GLN A 664 22.88 17.89 -20.15
CA GLN A 664 24.08 17.55 -20.92
C GLN A 664 25.28 17.09 -20.05
N ARG A 665 25.00 16.60 -18.83
CA ARG A 665 25.98 15.97 -17.93
C ARG A 665 26.05 14.48 -18.25
N TYR A 666 26.47 14.15 -19.45
CA TYR A 666 26.39 12.79 -20.02
C TYR A 666 27.15 11.73 -19.22
N GLU A 667 28.33 12.06 -18.70
CA GLU A 667 29.12 11.13 -17.86
C GLU A 667 28.40 10.77 -16.53
N ASP A 668 27.75 11.76 -15.90
CA ASP A 668 26.99 11.54 -14.67
C ASP A 668 25.70 10.77 -14.97
N SER A 669 25.07 11.06 -16.10
CA SER A 669 23.89 10.33 -16.59
C SER A 669 24.20 8.86 -16.81
N GLU A 670 25.27 8.53 -17.52
CA GLU A 670 25.73 7.17 -17.78
C GLU A 670 25.97 6.40 -16.47
N LYS A 671 26.68 7.00 -15.52
CA LYS A 671 26.92 6.37 -14.19
C LYS A 671 25.63 6.01 -13.49
N MET A 672 24.61 6.88 -13.55
CA MET A 672 23.33 6.64 -12.89
C MET A 672 22.56 5.52 -13.57
N TYR A 673 22.49 5.50 -14.91
CA TYR A 673 21.83 4.43 -15.65
C TYR A 673 22.54 3.06 -15.46
N LEU A 674 23.87 3.02 -15.53
CA LEU A 674 24.63 1.79 -15.30
C LEU A 674 24.40 1.24 -13.89
N SER A 675 24.38 2.11 -12.87
CA SER A 675 24.10 1.69 -11.49
C SER A 675 22.67 1.16 -11.34
N ALA A 676 21.69 1.81 -11.95
CA ALA A 676 20.28 1.35 -11.96
C ALA A 676 20.16 0.01 -12.69
N MET A 677 20.82 -0.13 -13.84
CA MET A 677 20.81 -1.35 -14.66
C MET A 677 21.45 -2.54 -13.92
N GLU A 678 22.55 -2.33 -13.19
CA GLU A 678 23.18 -3.39 -12.39
C GLU A 678 22.22 -3.94 -11.33
N ILE A 679 21.54 -3.05 -10.59
CA ILE A 679 20.53 -3.44 -9.61
C ILE A 679 19.40 -4.22 -10.29
N ARG A 680 18.82 -3.69 -11.37
CA ARG A 680 17.71 -4.30 -12.08
C ARG A 680 18.07 -5.65 -12.72
N ARG A 681 19.29 -5.80 -13.25
CA ARG A 681 19.81 -7.08 -13.77
C ARG A 681 19.90 -8.15 -12.69
N ARG A 682 20.39 -7.78 -11.50
CA ARG A 682 20.45 -8.70 -10.34
C ARG A 682 19.07 -9.10 -9.86
N LEU A 683 18.12 -8.16 -9.80
CA LEU A 683 16.73 -8.42 -9.41
C LEU A 683 16.01 -9.29 -10.47
N ALA A 684 16.22 -9.02 -11.76
CA ALA A 684 15.65 -9.79 -12.86
C ALA A 684 16.17 -11.23 -12.90
N ALA A 685 17.41 -11.48 -12.45
CA ALA A 685 17.93 -12.84 -12.33
C ALA A 685 17.19 -13.68 -11.27
N VAL A 686 16.56 -13.02 -10.28
CA VAL A 686 15.77 -13.69 -9.23
C VAL A 686 14.29 -13.79 -9.63
N ASN A 687 13.73 -12.73 -10.16
CA ASN A 687 12.34 -12.69 -10.63
C ASN A 687 12.25 -11.92 -11.98
N PRO A 688 12.42 -12.62 -13.12
CA PRO A 688 12.42 -11.98 -14.42
C PRO A 688 11.11 -11.24 -14.74
N GLN A 689 9.97 -11.85 -14.47
CA GLN A 689 8.66 -11.27 -14.79
C GLN A 689 8.45 -9.91 -14.17
N VAL A 690 8.89 -9.72 -12.93
CA VAL A 690 8.70 -8.45 -12.18
C VAL A 690 9.70 -7.37 -12.60
N TYR A 691 10.97 -7.74 -12.88
CA TYR A 691 12.04 -6.73 -12.98
C TYR A 691 12.62 -6.54 -14.39
N GLU A 692 12.34 -7.43 -15.33
CA GLU A 692 12.78 -7.26 -16.73
C GLU A 692 12.15 -6.05 -17.42
N PRO A 693 10.85 -5.70 -17.21
CA PRO A 693 10.29 -4.51 -17.82
C PRO A 693 11.06 -3.23 -17.43
N ASP A 694 11.42 -3.13 -16.16
CA ASP A 694 12.21 -2.00 -15.67
C ASP A 694 13.65 -2.01 -16.18
N LEU A 695 14.26 -3.21 -16.33
CA LEU A 695 15.57 -3.36 -16.93
C LEU A 695 15.56 -2.85 -18.37
N ALA A 696 14.59 -3.30 -19.18
CA ALA A 696 14.44 -2.87 -20.57
C ALA A 696 14.22 -1.36 -20.69
N ARG A 697 13.42 -0.76 -19.79
CA ARG A 697 13.25 0.70 -19.75
C ARG A 697 14.56 1.44 -19.49
N THR A 698 15.40 0.95 -18.55
CA THR A 698 16.71 1.57 -18.30
C THR A 698 17.65 1.41 -19.49
N GLN A 699 17.63 0.26 -20.13
CA GLN A 699 18.41 0.02 -21.37
C GLN A 699 17.99 0.97 -22.47
N ASN A 700 16.68 1.20 -22.67
CA ASN A 700 16.19 2.19 -23.64
C ASN A 700 16.69 3.62 -23.33
N ASN A 701 16.67 4.05 -22.06
CA ASN A 701 17.15 5.36 -21.68
C ASN A 701 18.66 5.50 -21.88
N LEU A 702 19.43 4.47 -21.54
CA LEU A 702 20.87 4.42 -21.79
C LEU A 702 21.18 4.39 -23.29
N GLY A 703 20.39 3.65 -24.08
CA GLY A 703 20.49 3.63 -25.54
C GLY A 703 20.26 5.02 -26.14
N ASN A 704 19.26 5.76 -25.66
CA ASN A 704 19.04 7.15 -26.08
C ASN A 704 20.22 8.06 -25.70
N LEU A 705 20.78 7.94 -24.51
CA LEU A 705 21.96 8.67 -24.09
C LEU A 705 23.14 8.40 -25.03
N TYR A 706 23.39 7.13 -25.35
CA TYR A 706 24.47 6.73 -26.27
C TYR A 706 24.24 7.26 -27.69
N ARG A 707 22.97 7.30 -28.17
CA ARG A 707 22.65 7.93 -29.46
C ARG A 707 22.99 9.42 -29.44
N ASP A 708 22.56 10.13 -28.38
CA ASP A 708 22.79 11.58 -28.25
C ASP A 708 24.29 11.94 -28.11
N THR A 709 25.08 11.02 -27.53
CA THR A 709 26.55 11.15 -27.46
C THR A 709 27.28 10.53 -28.68
N ARG A 710 26.53 10.06 -29.70
CA ARG A 710 27.04 9.43 -30.92
C ARG A 710 27.80 8.13 -30.74
N CYS A 711 27.60 7.45 -29.62
CA CYS A 711 28.06 6.10 -29.38
C CYS A 711 27.04 5.11 -29.98
N TYR A 712 26.95 5.03 -31.29
CA TYR A 712 25.84 4.38 -31.99
C TYR A 712 25.84 2.86 -31.85
N GLU A 713 26.99 2.21 -31.74
CA GLU A 713 27.11 0.78 -31.54
C GLU A 713 26.56 0.34 -30.16
N GLU A 714 26.96 1.09 -29.12
CA GLU A 714 26.46 0.86 -27.75
C GLU A 714 24.96 1.18 -27.64
N SER A 715 24.48 2.21 -28.34
CA SER A 715 23.07 2.56 -28.41
C SER A 715 22.26 1.40 -29.01
N GLU A 716 22.72 0.84 -30.13
CA GLU A 716 22.08 -0.30 -30.79
C GLU A 716 22.01 -1.53 -29.88
N GLU A 717 23.14 -1.87 -29.22
CA GLU A 717 23.20 -2.98 -28.28
C GLU A 717 22.15 -2.85 -27.15
N MET A 718 22.07 -1.67 -26.54
CA MET A 718 21.13 -1.44 -25.45
C MET A 718 19.67 -1.53 -25.92
N CYS A 719 19.34 -0.89 -27.04
CA CYS A 719 17.97 -0.92 -27.57
C CYS A 719 17.56 -2.31 -28.08
N LEU A 720 18.46 -3.06 -28.71
CA LEU A 720 18.19 -4.43 -29.14
C LEU A 720 17.96 -5.36 -27.94
N SER A 721 18.77 -5.23 -26.88
CA SER A 721 18.57 -5.98 -25.63
C SER A 721 17.21 -5.66 -24.99
N ALA A 722 16.82 -4.39 -24.93
CA ALA A 722 15.50 -3.99 -24.43
C ALA A 722 14.36 -4.57 -25.30
N MET A 723 14.51 -4.52 -26.62
CA MET A 723 13.54 -5.07 -27.58
C MET A 723 13.34 -6.57 -27.41
N GLU A 724 14.42 -7.33 -27.19
CA GLU A 724 14.34 -8.77 -26.95
C GLU A 724 13.53 -9.09 -25.69
N ILE A 725 13.79 -8.33 -24.60
CA ILE A 725 13.02 -8.47 -23.37
C ILE A 725 11.53 -8.17 -23.62
N TYR A 726 11.21 -7.04 -24.22
CA TYR A 726 9.81 -6.68 -24.47
C TYR A 726 9.11 -7.63 -25.47
N LYS A 727 9.78 -8.16 -26.49
CA LYS A 727 9.23 -9.19 -27.39
C LYS A 727 8.82 -10.44 -26.63
N ARG A 728 9.66 -10.90 -25.70
CA ARG A 728 9.38 -12.08 -24.88
C ARG A 728 8.22 -11.83 -23.92
N LEU A 729 8.20 -10.68 -23.26
CA LEU A 729 7.14 -10.31 -22.32
C LEU A 729 5.81 -10.08 -23.05
N ALA A 730 5.82 -9.43 -24.20
CA ALA A 730 4.64 -9.18 -25.02
C ALA A 730 4.02 -10.48 -25.58
N ALA A 731 4.81 -11.52 -25.79
CA ALA A 731 4.29 -12.83 -26.19
C ALA A 731 3.43 -13.46 -25.07
N ALA A 732 3.70 -13.14 -23.79
CA ALA A 732 2.92 -13.62 -22.66
C ALA A 732 1.75 -12.68 -22.33
N ASN A 733 1.98 -11.38 -22.37
CA ASN A 733 0.96 -10.36 -22.10
C ASN A 733 1.10 -9.17 -23.05
N PRO A 734 0.49 -9.24 -24.25
CA PRO A 734 0.63 -8.20 -25.27
C PRO A 734 0.18 -6.82 -24.79
N GLN A 735 -0.97 -6.74 -24.13
CA GLN A 735 -1.59 -5.49 -23.76
C GLN A 735 -0.70 -4.65 -22.80
N VAL A 736 0.04 -5.31 -21.90
CA VAL A 736 0.93 -4.65 -20.94
C VAL A 736 2.27 -4.26 -21.57
N TYR A 737 2.83 -5.10 -22.45
CA TYR A 737 4.23 -4.96 -22.84
C TYR A 737 4.45 -4.51 -24.28
N GLU A 738 3.45 -4.59 -25.16
CA GLU A 738 3.55 -4.05 -26.52
C GLU A 738 3.79 -2.54 -26.58
N PRO A 739 3.25 -1.69 -25.68
CA PRO A 739 3.60 -0.28 -25.65
C PRO A 739 5.10 -0.03 -25.45
N GLY A 740 5.73 -0.80 -24.57
CA GLY A 740 7.18 -0.73 -24.34
C GLY A 740 7.98 -1.23 -25.56
N LEU A 741 7.48 -2.26 -26.23
CA LEU A 741 8.07 -2.76 -27.48
C LEU A 741 8.03 -1.69 -28.58
N ALA A 742 6.86 -1.06 -28.80
CA ALA A 742 6.69 -0.02 -29.81
C ALA A 742 7.57 1.21 -29.53
N THR A 743 7.68 1.60 -28.25
CA THR A 743 8.60 2.68 -27.83
C THR A 743 10.06 2.32 -28.15
N THR A 744 10.48 1.09 -27.89
CA THR A 744 11.85 0.61 -28.20
C THR A 744 12.11 0.60 -29.71
N GLN A 745 11.15 0.14 -30.49
CA GLN A 745 11.22 0.15 -31.95
C GLN A 745 11.29 1.58 -32.50
N ASN A 746 10.50 2.51 -31.96
CA ASN A 746 10.60 3.93 -32.32
C ASN A 746 12.00 4.52 -32.00
N ASN A 747 12.61 4.14 -30.88
CA ASN A 747 13.97 4.58 -30.51
C ASN A 747 15.03 4.00 -31.48
N LEU A 748 14.92 2.72 -31.85
CA LEU A 748 15.76 2.09 -32.88
C LEU A 748 15.56 2.76 -34.23
N GLY A 749 14.32 3.08 -34.61
CA GLY A 749 14.02 3.86 -35.81
C GLY A 749 14.76 5.19 -35.84
N ASN A 750 14.76 5.93 -34.73
CA ASN A 750 15.52 7.17 -34.60
C ASN A 750 17.03 6.95 -34.77
N LEU A 751 17.59 5.92 -34.12
CA LEU A 751 19.01 5.56 -34.22
C LEU A 751 19.41 5.22 -35.66
N TYR A 752 18.61 4.37 -36.33
CA TYR A 752 18.89 3.97 -37.70
C TYR A 752 18.75 5.12 -38.68
N ARG A 753 17.83 6.06 -38.45
CA ARG A 753 17.74 7.28 -39.24
C ARG A 753 18.99 8.13 -39.06
N ASP A 754 19.46 8.34 -37.82
CA ASP A 754 20.65 9.14 -37.50
C ASP A 754 21.93 8.53 -38.09
N THR A 755 21.96 7.18 -38.22
CA THR A 755 23.06 6.43 -38.86
C THR A 755 22.82 6.18 -40.37
N GLN A 756 21.80 6.79 -40.98
CA GLN A 756 21.43 6.70 -42.39
C GLN A 756 21.09 5.27 -42.88
N ARG A 757 20.74 4.38 -41.97
CA ARG A 757 20.20 3.05 -42.26
C ARG A 757 18.69 3.17 -42.44
N TYR A 758 18.30 3.83 -43.52
CA TYR A 758 16.91 4.24 -43.74
C TYR A 758 15.91 3.09 -43.89
N GLU A 759 16.31 1.97 -44.49
CA GLU A 759 15.47 0.77 -44.65
C GLU A 759 15.18 0.14 -43.28
N ASP A 760 16.20 -0.02 -42.44
CA ASP A 760 16.05 -0.56 -41.08
C ASP A 760 15.20 0.42 -40.21
N SER A 761 15.39 1.72 -40.40
CA SER A 761 14.61 2.75 -39.72
C SER A 761 13.12 2.66 -40.05
N GLU A 762 12.81 2.53 -41.36
CA GLU A 762 11.43 2.39 -41.84
C GLU A 762 10.75 1.12 -41.28
N GLU A 763 11.45 0.01 -41.27
CA GLU A 763 10.94 -1.26 -40.71
C GLU A 763 10.57 -1.09 -39.21
N MET A 764 11.44 -0.46 -38.44
CA MET A 764 11.19 -0.24 -37.00
C MET A 764 10.01 0.68 -36.76
N TYR A 765 9.90 1.79 -37.47
CA TYR A 765 8.77 2.71 -37.32
C TYR A 765 7.45 2.07 -37.76
N LEU A 766 7.42 1.38 -38.90
CA LEU A 766 6.20 0.71 -39.37
C LEU A 766 5.73 -0.36 -38.38
N SER A 767 6.64 -1.13 -37.82
CA SER A 767 6.31 -2.12 -36.77
C SER A 767 5.74 -1.45 -35.53
N ALA A 768 6.31 -0.32 -35.07
CA ALA A 768 5.78 0.44 -33.94
C ALA A 768 4.39 1.06 -34.25
N VAL A 769 4.20 1.58 -35.46
CA VAL A 769 2.89 2.11 -35.90
C VAL A 769 1.82 1.02 -35.89
N GLU A 770 2.13 -0.19 -36.39
CA GLU A 770 1.20 -1.33 -36.38
C GLU A 770 0.76 -1.69 -34.96
N ILE A 771 1.71 -1.74 -34.02
CA ILE A 771 1.41 -2.01 -32.61
C ILE A 771 0.50 -0.91 -32.04
N TYR A 772 0.86 0.37 -32.19
CA TYR A 772 0.06 1.47 -31.65
C TYR A 772 -1.32 1.57 -32.30
N GLN A 773 -1.45 1.28 -33.60
CA GLN A 773 -2.77 1.21 -34.27
C GLN A 773 -3.66 0.14 -33.65
N ARG A 774 -3.12 -1.06 -33.41
CA ARG A 774 -3.85 -2.13 -32.78
C ARG A 774 -4.27 -1.79 -31.35
N LEU A 775 -3.36 -1.22 -30.56
CA LEU A 775 -3.64 -0.80 -29.18
C LEU A 775 -4.65 0.36 -29.12
N SER A 776 -4.61 1.29 -30.07
CA SER A 776 -5.54 2.41 -30.15
C SER A 776 -7.00 1.98 -30.39
N VAL A 777 -7.23 0.79 -30.94
CA VAL A 777 -8.58 0.22 -31.04
C VAL A 777 -9.12 -0.12 -29.64
N VAL A 778 -8.23 -0.48 -28.73
CA VAL A 778 -8.61 -0.83 -27.35
C VAL A 778 -8.78 0.45 -26.50
N ASN A 779 -7.84 1.38 -26.59
CA ASN A 779 -7.95 2.66 -25.90
C ASN A 779 -7.28 3.80 -26.70
N LEU A 780 -8.13 4.59 -27.37
CA LEU A 780 -7.69 5.71 -28.18
C LEU A 780 -6.87 6.74 -27.36
N GLN A 781 -7.37 7.14 -26.21
CA GLN A 781 -6.77 8.24 -25.43
C GLN A 781 -5.37 7.90 -24.93
N VAL A 782 -5.12 6.63 -24.58
CA VAL A 782 -3.84 6.17 -24.04
C VAL A 782 -2.79 5.99 -25.14
N TYR A 783 -3.18 5.43 -26.30
CA TYR A 783 -2.22 4.97 -27.30
C TYR A 783 -2.07 5.86 -28.54
N GLU A 784 -3.06 6.71 -28.87
CA GLU A 784 -2.96 7.65 -29.96
C GLU A 784 -1.77 8.65 -29.84
N PRO A 785 -1.37 9.13 -28.65
CA PRO A 785 -0.17 9.97 -28.54
C PRO A 785 1.10 9.28 -29.03
N GLY A 786 1.27 7.99 -28.71
CA GLY A 786 2.40 7.17 -29.18
C GLY A 786 2.34 6.94 -30.70
N LEU A 787 1.16 6.66 -31.23
CA LEU A 787 0.92 6.52 -32.65
C LEU A 787 1.30 7.79 -33.40
N ALA A 788 0.78 8.95 -32.99
CA ALA A 788 1.05 10.24 -33.64
C ALA A 788 2.55 10.63 -33.58
N THR A 789 3.21 10.35 -32.44
CA THR A 789 4.65 10.57 -32.29
C THR A 789 5.44 9.71 -33.27
N THR A 790 5.10 8.44 -33.41
CA THR A 790 5.78 7.51 -34.31
C THR A 790 5.53 7.86 -35.78
N GLN A 791 4.30 8.21 -36.13
CA GLN A 791 3.96 8.71 -37.48
C GLN A 791 4.71 9.99 -37.83
N ASN A 792 4.84 10.92 -36.87
CA ASN A 792 5.62 12.16 -37.07
C ASN A 792 7.11 11.84 -37.30
N ASN A 793 7.69 10.83 -36.59
CA ASN A 793 9.07 10.40 -36.80
C ASN A 793 9.25 9.67 -38.14
N LEU A 794 8.30 8.86 -38.56
CA LEU A 794 8.28 8.23 -39.88
C LEU A 794 8.15 9.29 -40.99
N GLY A 795 7.34 10.33 -40.77
CA GLY A 795 7.26 11.48 -41.66
C GLY A 795 8.61 12.21 -41.82
N ASN A 796 9.38 12.36 -40.71
CA ASN A 796 10.74 12.89 -40.75
C ASN A 796 11.66 12.01 -41.62
N LEU A 797 11.59 10.66 -41.49
CA LEU A 797 12.37 9.71 -42.29
C LEU A 797 12.04 9.87 -43.79
N TYR A 798 10.75 9.90 -44.14
CA TYR A 798 10.30 10.06 -45.52
C TYR A 798 10.71 11.41 -46.14
N ARG A 799 10.68 12.49 -45.36
CA ARG A 799 11.22 13.79 -45.77
C ARG A 799 12.72 13.70 -46.03
N ASP A 800 13.48 13.08 -45.13
CA ASP A 800 14.94 12.98 -45.25
C ASP A 800 15.35 12.12 -46.46
N THR A 801 14.51 11.13 -46.85
CA THR A 801 14.66 10.31 -48.04
C THR A 801 13.95 10.90 -49.29
N GLN A 802 13.44 12.12 -49.22
CA GLN A 802 12.74 12.84 -50.29
C GLN A 802 11.45 12.14 -50.81
N ARG A 803 10.86 11.31 -50.02
CA ARG A 803 9.53 10.69 -50.24
C ARG A 803 8.46 11.64 -49.70
N TYR A 804 8.30 12.79 -50.33
CA TYR A 804 7.52 13.90 -49.80
C TYR A 804 6.01 13.59 -49.68
N GLU A 805 5.45 12.81 -50.58
CA GLU A 805 4.05 12.42 -50.54
C GLU A 805 3.77 11.51 -49.31
N ASP A 806 4.63 10.51 -49.10
CA ASP A 806 4.53 9.64 -47.91
C ASP A 806 4.75 10.43 -46.61
N SER A 807 5.68 11.40 -46.62
CA SER A 807 5.93 12.29 -45.49
C SER A 807 4.71 13.15 -45.13
N GLU A 808 4.05 13.72 -46.16
CA GLU A 808 2.83 14.52 -45.98
C GLU A 808 1.73 13.68 -45.35
N GLU A 809 1.48 12.47 -45.89
CA GLU A 809 0.48 11.55 -45.33
C GLU A 809 0.71 11.29 -43.85
N MET A 810 1.93 10.95 -43.44
CA MET A 810 2.27 10.67 -42.05
C MET A 810 2.11 11.88 -41.14
N TYR A 811 2.56 13.06 -41.55
CA TYR A 811 2.38 14.26 -40.75
C TYR A 811 0.91 14.69 -40.63
N LEU A 812 0.12 14.58 -41.70
CA LEU A 812 -1.32 14.89 -41.67
C LEU A 812 -2.05 13.93 -40.72
N SER A 813 -1.73 12.62 -40.75
CA SER A 813 -2.29 11.64 -39.83
C SER A 813 -1.95 11.98 -38.39
N ALA A 814 -0.69 12.26 -38.10
CA ALA A 814 -0.25 12.66 -36.74
C ALA A 814 -0.96 13.97 -36.28
N MET A 815 -1.03 14.98 -37.16
CA MET A 815 -1.69 16.24 -36.85
C MET A 815 -3.17 16.07 -36.54
N GLU A 816 -3.88 15.20 -37.26
CA GLU A 816 -5.30 14.92 -37.02
C GLU A 816 -5.51 14.30 -35.63
N ILE A 817 -4.65 13.35 -35.25
CA ILE A 817 -4.67 12.77 -33.92
C ILE A 817 -4.42 13.85 -32.86
N TYR A 818 -3.36 14.62 -32.98
CA TYR A 818 -3.06 15.68 -32.00
C TYR A 818 -4.17 16.75 -31.93
N ARG A 819 -4.86 17.07 -33.02
CA ARG A 819 -6.00 17.98 -33.03
C ARG A 819 -7.17 17.44 -32.21
N ARG A 820 -7.47 16.14 -32.32
CA ARG A 820 -8.51 15.51 -31.49
C ARG A 820 -8.10 15.51 -30.01
N LEU A 821 -6.87 15.15 -29.70
CA LEU A 821 -6.34 15.10 -28.34
C LEU A 821 -6.31 16.50 -27.70
N ALA A 822 -5.87 17.53 -28.45
CA ALA A 822 -5.84 18.91 -28.00
C ALA A 822 -7.24 19.49 -27.75
N ALA A 823 -8.27 19.04 -28.47
CA ALA A 823 -9.65 19.43 -28.19
C ALA A 823 -10.15 18.93 -26.81
N VAL A 824 -9.59 17.84 -26.29
CA VAL A 824 -9.91 17.29 -24.98
C VAL A 824 -8.98 17.85 -23.90
N ASN A 825 -7.68 17.83 -24.14
CA ASN A 825 -6.64 18.28 -23.22
C ASN A 825 -5.69 19.30 -23.89
N PRO A 826 -6.12 20.58 -24.08
CA PRO A 826 -5.34 21.58 -24.82
C PRO A 826 -3.94 21.77 -24.26
N GLN A 827 -3.82 21.93 -22.94
CA GLN A 827 -2.54 22.18 -22.26
C GLN A 827 -1.49 21.09 -22.52
N VAL A 828 -1.92 19.84 -22.70
CA VAL A 828 -1.03 18.70 -22.92
C VAL A 828 -0.63 18.56 -24.38
N TYR A 829 -1.58 18.73 -25.32
CA TYR A 829 -1.37 18.34 -26.72
C TYR A 829 -1.27 19.48 -27.73
N GLU A 830 -1.58 20.73 -27.36
CA GLU A 830 -1.34 21.87 -28.26
C GLU A 830 0.15 22.01 -28.66
N PRO A 831 1.15 21.79 -27.77
CA PRO A 831 2.55 21.82 -28.16
C PRO A 831 2.90 20.79 -29.24
N ASP A 832 2.35 19.57 -29.14
CA ASP A 832 2.58 18.52 -30.13
C ASP A 832 1.88 18.83 -31.48
N LEU A 833 0.69 19.42 -31.43
CA LEU A 833 -0.01 19.91 -32.61
C LEU A 833 0.78 20.99 -33.31
N VAL A 834 1.36 21.95 -32.58
CA VAL A 834 2.24 22.98 -33.11
C VAL A 834 3.45 22.36 -33.79
N ARG A 835 4.07 21.35 -33.17
CA ARG A 835 5.22 20.64 -33.75
C ARG A 835 4.85 19.92 -35.06
N ALA A 836 3.68 19.27 -35.14
CA ALA A 836 3.19 18.66 -36.38
C ALA A 836 2.92 19.69 -37.48
N CYS A 837 2.32 20.83 -37.13
CA CYS A 837 2.15 21.96 -38.05
C CYS A 837 3.50 22.52 -38.53
N ASN A 838 4.50 22.59 -37.63
CA ASN A 838 5.84 23.08 -37.99
C ASN A 838 6.54 22.13 -38.98
N ASN A 839 6.42 20.79 -38.76
CA ASN A 839 6.99 19.82 -39.67
C ASN A 839 6.33 19.84 -41.06
N LEU A 840 5.00 19.98 -41.13
CA LEU A 840 4.27 20.16 -42.38
C LEU A 840 4.69 21.45 -43.09
N SER A 841 4.78 22.56 -42.37
CA SER A 841 5.25 23.84 -42.94
C SER A 841 6.65 23.68 -43.54
N PHE A 842 7.58 23.03 -42.80
CA PHE A 842 8.93 22.82 -43.33
C PHE A 842 8.96 21.84 -44.51
N LEU A 843 8.11 20.82 -44.53
CA LEU A 843 7.97 19.92 -45.69
C LEU A 843 7.56 20.66 -46.94
N PHE A 844 6.56 21.57 -46.84
CA PHE A 844 6.10 22.36 -47.94
C PHE A 844 7.13 23.44 -48.40
N LEU A 845 7.93 23.96 -47.46
CA LEU A 845 9.11 24.78 -47.84
C LEU A 845 10.09 23.96 -48.65
N ALA A 846 10.38 22.71 -48.27
CA ALA A 846 11.27 21.82 -49.01
C ALA A 846 10.74 21.48 -50.42
N GLN A 847 9.43 21.44 -50.61
CA GLN A 847 8.77 21.25 -51.90
C GLN A 847 8.62 22.58 -52.72
N SER A 848 9.09 23.72 -52.18
CA SER A 848 8.88 25.07 -52.77
C SER A 848 7.39 25.45 -52.87
N ASN A 849 6.53 24.87 -52.08
CA ASN A 849 5.12 25.23 -51.96
C ASN A 849 4.91 26.19 -50.80
N PHE A 850 5.28 27.46 -51.03
CA PHE A 850 5.35 28.48 -49.96
C PHE A 850 3.98 28.89 -49.44
N GLU A 851 2.90 28.78 -50.23
CA GLU A 851 1.52 29.07 -49.76
C GLU A 851 1.02 28.06 -48.74
N GLU A 852 1.20 26.78 -49.00
CA GLU A 852 0.86 25.73 -48.02
C GLU A 852 1.75 25.78 -46.77
N ALA A 853 3.05 26.08 -46.93
CA ALA A 853 3.96 26.30 -45.84
C ALA A 853 3.48 27.43 -44.90
N GLU A 854 3.06 28.57 -45.47
CA GLU A 854 2.48 29.68 -44.69
C GLU A 854 1.19 29.25 -43.99
N ARG A 855 0.32 28.49 -44.65
CA ARG A 855 -0.95 28.02 -44.09
C ARG A 855 -0.73 27.24 -42.81
N TYR A 856 0.15 26.25 -42.86
CA TYR A 856 0.42 25.40 -41.69
C TYR A 856 1.19 26.15 -40.59
N ALA A 857 2.14 27.04 -40.96
CA ALA A 857 2.81 27.87 -39.99
C ALA A 857 1.83 28.81 -39.24
N ARG A 858 0.88 29.40 -39.94
CA ARG A 858 -0.17 30.22 -39.31
C ARG A 858 -1.15 29.41 -38.49
N GLU A 859 -1.42 28.19 -38.90
CA GLU A 859 -2.26 27.26 -38.11
C GLU A 859 -1.59 26.93 -36.78
N GLY A 860 -0.32 26.53 -36.79
CA GLY A 860 0.42 26.24 -35.56
C GLY A 860 0.52 27.46 -34.63
N ALA A 861 0.78 28.66 -35.21
CA ALA A 861 0.88 29.89 -34.43
C ALA A 861 -0.43 30.34 -33.73
N LYS A 862 -1.59 29.70 -34.01
CA LYS A 862 -2.87 29.99 -33.32
C LYS A 862 -2.95 29.30 -31.97
N TYR A 863 -2.25 28.16 -31.80
CA TYR A 863 -2.36 27.33 -30.62
C TYR A 863 -1.32 27.71 -29.56
N ASP A 864 -0.12 28.10 -29.99
CA ASP A 864 0.92 28.49 -29.04
C ASP A 864 1.77 29.63 -29.60
N SER A 865 1.60 30.83 -29.02
CA SER A 865 2.40 32.02 -29.37
C SER A 865 3.83 31.98 -28.76
N THR A 866 4.11 31.03 -27.88
CA THR A 866 5.40 30.88 -27.16
C THR A 866 6.37 29.93 -27.88
N HIS A 867 5.89 29.08 -28.80
CA HIS A 867 6.72 28.20 -29.64
C HIS A 867 7.31 28.97 -30.78
N HIS A 868 8.37 29.67 -30.50
CA HIS A 868 8.97 30.63 -31.44
C HIS A 868 9.46 29.97 -32.73
N THR A 869 9.80 28.67 -32.74
CA THR A 869 10.28 27.92 -33.92
C THR A 869 9.28 27.87 -35.07
N ILE A 870 7.96 27.93 -34.82
CA ILE A 870 6.96 28.01 -35.89
C ILE A 870 7.10 29.31 -36.74
N TYR A 871 7.63 30.37 -36.11
CA TYR A 871 7.83 31.66 -36.78
C TYR A 871 9.04 31.66 -37.71
N THR A 872 9.99 30.72 -37.60
CA THR A 872 11.06 30.54 -38.57
C THR A 872 10.46 30.15 -39.92
N ASN A 873 9.60 29.15 -39.94
CA ASN A 873 8.95 28.68 -41.15
C ASN A 873 7.95 29.70 -41.69
N LEU A 874 7.23 30.43 -40.83
CA LEU A 874 6.32 31.51 -41.28
C LEU A 874 7.09 32.64 -41.93
N ALA A 875 8.15 33.12 -41.32
CA ALA A 875 8.98 34.18 -41.88
C ALA A 875 9.62 33.76 -43.21
N ALA A 876 10.16 32.55 -43.30
CA ALA A 876 10.73 31.97 -44.49
C ALA A 876 9.69 31.86 -45.62
N SER A 877 8.49 31.30 -45.33
CA SER A 877 7.43 31.17 -46.33
C SER A 877 7.01 32.51 -46.92
N LEU A 878 6.87 33.54 -46.08
CA LEU A 878 6.53 34.89 -46.52
C LEU A 878 7.64 35.53 -47.35
N LEU A 879 8.90 35.39 -46.94
CA LEU A 879 10.06 35.91 -47.64
C LEU A 879 10.18 35.29 -49.03
N LEU A 880 10.05 33.98 -49.13
CA LEU A 880 10.18 33.21 -50.37
C LEU A 880 9.01 33.46 -51.35
N GLN A 881 7.83 33.83 -50.81
CA GLN A 881 6.72 34.36 -51.62
C GLN A 881 6.94 35.81 -52.13
N GLY A 882 7.94 36.53 -51.64
CA GLY A 882 8.21 37.92 -51.95
C GLY A 882 7.45 38.95 -51.09
N ARG A 883 6.87 38.53 -50.04
CA ARG A 883 6.19 39.36 -49.02
C ARG A 883 7.20 39.90 -48.00
N TYR A 884 8.22 40.62 -48.51
CA TYR A 884 9.38 41.04 -47.73
C TYR A 884 9.00 41.79 -46.43
N ALA A 885 8.08 42.76 -46.51
CA ALA A 885 7.74 43.59 -45.36
C ALA A 885 7.11 42.81 -44.20
N GLU A 886 6.29 41.81 -44.50
CA GLU A 886 5.67 40.96 -43.50
C GLU A 886 6.71 39.98 -42.92
N ALA A 887 7.58 39.48 -43.75
CA ALA A 887 8.69 38.62 -43.31
C ALA A 887 9.64 39.39 -42.37
N GLU A 888 10.06 40.61 -42.79
CA GLU A 888 10.95 41.51 -42.03
C GLU A 888 10.40 41.80 -40.62
N GLU A 889 9.08 42.01 -40.49
CA GLU A 889 8.43 42.24 -39.20
C GLU A 889 8.63 41.03 -38.27
N ILE A 890 8.47 39.79 -38.76
CA ILE A 890 8.62 38.58 -37.97
C ILE A 890 10.09 38.37 -37.61
N TYR A 891 11.02 38.51 -38.57
CA TYR A 891 12.45 38.40 -38.32
C TYR A 891 12.95 39.40 -37.26
N LEU A 892 12.46 40.63 -37.28
CA LEU A 892 12.81 41.64 -36.28
C LEU A 892 12.17 41.38 -34.92
N ARG A 893 10.92 40.90 -34.89
CA ARG A 893 10.21 40.60 -33.66
C ARG A 893 10.90 39.52 -32.86
N TYR A 894 11.37 38.45 -33.50
CA TYR A 894 11.97 37.28 -32.85
C TYR A 894 13.50 37.22 -32.99
N LYS A 895 14.13 38.32 -33.37
CA LYS A 895 15.57 38.39 -33.61
C LYS A 895 16.40 37.96 -32.43
N GLU A 896 16.08 38.43 -31.22
CA GLU A 896 16.90 38.13 -30.02
C GLU A 896 16.83 36.66 -29.65
N GLU A 897 15.74 36.00 -29.98
CA GLU A 897 15.42 34.63 -29.56
C GLU A 897 15.77 33.58 -30.61
N LEU A 898 15.59 33.88 -31.91
CA LEU A 898 15.70 32.90 -33.00
C LEU A 898 16.78 33.27 -34.04
N LYS A 899 17.69 34.18 -33.73
CA LYS A 899 18.70 34.63 -34.68
C LYS A 899 19.53 33.50 -35.28
N GLU A 900 19.99 32.58 -34.45
CA GLU A 900 20.82 31.45 -34.89
C GLU A 900 19.99 30.47 -35.73
N ASP A 901 18.75 30.22 -35.35
CA ASP A 901 17.82 29.36 -36.09
C ASP A 901 17.53 29.94 -37.49
N PHE A 902 17.21 31.23 -37.58
CA PHE A 902 16.99 31.89 -38.85
C PHE A 902 18.20 31.84 -39.81
N LEU A 903 19.40 31.98 -39.26
CA LEU A 903 20.61 31.89 -40.05
C LEU A 903 20.90 30.47 -40.50
N SER A 904 20.69 29.50 -39.62
CA SER A 904 20.84 28.06 -39.90
C SER A 904 19.85 27.60 -40.97
N ASP A 905 18.57 28.04 -40.91
CA ASP A 905 17.55 27.74 -41.89
C ASP A 905 17.94 28.26 -43.29
N PHE A 906 18.47 29.47 -43.40
CA PHE A 906 18.96 29.98 -44.69
C PHE A 906 20.10 29.15 -45.26
N GLU A 907 21.03 28.65 -44.44
CA GLU A 907 22.10 27.77 -44.89
C GLU A 907 21.55 26.46 -45.42
N ASP A 908 20.56 25.87 -44.72
CA ASP A 908 19.89 24.64 -45.15
C ASP A 908 19.09 24.86 -46.44
N PHE A 909 18.36 25.97 -46.56
CA PHE A 909 17.59 26.29 -47.76
C PHE A 909 18.50 26.52 -48.99
N TYR A 910 19.66 27.13 -48.79
CA TYR A 910 20.66 27.25 -49.87
C TYR A 910 21.18 25.86 -50.29
N ARG A 911 21.54 25.05 -49.36
CA ARG A 911 22.07 23.69 -49.60
C ARG A 911 21.06 22.80 -50.34
N ARG A 912 19.78 22.96 -50.06
CA ARG A 912 18.68 22.20 -50.68
C ARG A 912 18.14 22.83 -51.95
N GLY A 913 18.58 24.02 -52.30
CA GLY A 913 18.11 24.77 -53.52
C GLY A 913 16.66 25.24 -53.43
N ILE A 914 16.17 25.49 -52.20
CA ILE A 914 14.79 25.94 -51.90
C ILE A 914 14.63 27.43 -52.26
N ILE A 915 15.66 28.24 -52.13
CA ILE A 915 15.61 29.67 -52.36
C ILE A 915 15.53 29.95 -53.85
N PRO A 916 14.43 30.55 -54.34
CA PRO A 916 14.38 30.97 -55.77
C PRO A 916 15.44 32.04 -56.07
N PRO A 917 16.08 32.01 -57.26
CA PRO A 917 17.12 32.98 -57.60
C PRO A 917 16.68 34.44 -57.48
N GLU A 918 15.42 34.76 -57.76
CA GLU A 918 14.81 36.07 -57.58
C GLU A 918 14.64 36.52 -56.13
N ARG A 919 14.88 35.63 -55.14
CA ARG A 919 14.76 35.92 -53.72
C ARG A 919 16.10 35.96 -52.99
N GLU A 920 17.19 35.62 -53.62
CA GLU A 920 18.52 35.64 -53.02
C GLU A 920 18.87 37.00 -52.40
N ASP A 921 18.55 38.14 -53.15
CA ASP A 921 18.78 39.47 -52.62
C ASP A 921 17.96 39.79 -51.38
N ASP A 922 16.73 39.32 -51.32
CA ASP A 922 15.84 39.46 -50.12
C ASP A 922 16.39 38.73 -48.92
N VAL A 923 16.87 37.49 -49.11
CA VAL A 923 17.51 36.68 -48.07
C VAL A 923 18.78 37.36 -47.55
N GLU A 924 19.66 37.89 -48.45
CA GLU A 924 20.86 38.55 -48.02
C GLU A 924 20.58 39.88 -47.27
N ARG A 925 19.49 40.57 -47.60
CA ARG A 925 19.04 41.72 -46.82
C ARG A 925 18.62 41.35 -45.43
N ILE A 926 17.86 40.26 -45.24
CA ILE A 926 17.45 39.74 -43.92
C ILE A 926 18.66 39.28 -43.10
N LYS A 927 19.62 38.56 -43.70
CA LYS A 927 20.87 38.16 -43.03
C LYS A 927 21.65 39.37 -42.49
N LYS A 928 21.76 40.43 -43.29
CA LYS A 928 22.39 41.72 -42.86
C LYS A 928 21.62 42.39 -41.73
N LEU A 929 20.29 42.27 -41.72
CA LEU A 929 19.42 42.82 -40.69
C LEU A 929 19.57 42.05 -39.36
N LEU A 930 19.66 40.74 -39.43
CA LEU A 930 19.88 39.88 -38.30
C LEU A 930 21.30 40.03 -37.72
N SER A 931 22.31 40.36 -38.58
CA SER A 931 23.69 40.54 -38.17
C SER A 931 23.98 41.86 -37.47
N LYS A 932 23.13 42.86 -37.67
CA LYS A 932 23.19 44.18 -36.99
C LYS A 932 22.57 44.11 -35.61
#